data_e71483bcab8b4cc5a58b03cabe58fecc
#
_entry.id   e71483bcab8b4cc5a58b03cabe58fecc
#
_cell.length_a   1.000
_cell.length_b   1.000
_cell.length_c   1.000
_cell.angle_alpha   90.00
_cell.angle_beta   90.00
_cell.angle_gamma   90.00
#
_symmetry.space_group_name_H-M   'P 1'
#
loop_
_entity.id
_entity.type
_entity.pdbx_description
1 polymer ?
#
loop_
_entity_poly.entity_id
_entity_poly.type
_entity_poly.pdbx_seq_one_letter_code
_entity_poly.pdbx_strand_id
1 'polypeptide(L)'
;MLTARHAAIRLLKLMMVASLVLPAVLFGFAAWLSYRNIEHVTDERIDRSLDILNEHGLKVLQTVERTFAEITEVVRGMSDEDIRRNEATLHDRLKRIVIALPQLQGIAIMDRGGQPLVTSSALPVRHGLDFSDRDYFQAHRAGNVGTYISQIHQPRMGSFGPTFFGMSQRRPSAGGEFTGVVTVALLPSYFESFYGRIAVNNAAYFALVRSDGNFLARFPVPADRTAKLDSNSLLHAGIAKGLDRDIYTVKAQVDQIDRRIGYRKIADFPIYVLAGTESAMITKEWLSYMSGHLLFGIPLTLFLYAGLALALRRTRLLYDEADRAEVAEGALRQAQRLEAIGQLTGGVAHDFNNLLMIISGSVQRLRKDLTDARYVRIFDMIATATQRGETLTRQLLTYSRQQTLTPQVVDLTQRLPMIRDLLTRSLQSGIEITVDVPAEACAIRVDPGEFELAILNLAVNAKDAMPDGGSLSLRAKPVTLKGEATEEGLAGEFVAIRVADTGQGIAVENLTKVFEPFFTTKEVGKGTGLGLSQVYGFAKQSGGMATVTSTEGRGTSITIFLPRTHDAPQAVPAPAPAPVPTETAGVALLVEDNHDVAEVAAEYLRQLGYRVRNVAHAQAAMAALRLDAEVDLVFSDILMPGGMNGLDLAREVNKRFPEIPVLLATGYSASAKDAVRHGVVVLQKPYDIEGLRRNIREAIEGARARAAQTAPAK
;
A
#
# COMPACT_ATOMS: atom_id res chain seq x y z
N MET A 1 -0.99 -1.25 -20.81
CA MET A 1 -1.01 -0.43 -19.58
C MET A 1 -0.04 -0.90 -18.49
N LEU A 2 0.10 -2.17 -18.20
CA LEU A 2 0.97 -2.73 -17.14
C LEU A 2 2.45 -2.30 -17.20
N THR A 3 3.06 -2.26 -18.40
CA THR A 3 4.47 -1.84 -18.57
C THR A 3 4.70 -0.36 -18.23
N ALA A 4 3.79 0.53 -18.61
CA ALA A 4 3.86 1.96 -18.32
C ALA A 4 3.66 2.24 -16.82
N ARG A 5 2.74 1.54 -16.15
CA ARG A 5 2.53 1.58 -14.69
C ARG A 5 3.81 1.23 -13.93
N HIS A 6 4.43 0.09 -14.27
CA HIS A 6 5.66 -0.36 -13.61
C HIS A 6 6.82 0.60 -13.86
N ALA A 7 6.94 1.16 -15.05
CA ALA A 7 7.98 2.14 -15.38
C ALA A 7 7.81 3.43 -14.57
N ALA A 8 6.61 3.99 -14.50
CA ALA A 8 6.32 5.21 -13.73
C ALA A 8 6.58 5.02 -12.23
N ILE A 9 6.12 3.90 -11.65
CA ILE A 9 6.36 3.59 -10.22
C ILE A 9 7.85 3.37 -9.94
N ARG A 10 8.60 2.70 -10.83
CA ARG A 10 10.04 2.51 -10.68
C ARG A 10 10.79 3.83 -10.75
N LEU A 11 10.43 4.70 -11.68
CA LEU A 11 11.03 6.03 -11.82
C LEU A 11 10.83 6.87 -10.56
N LEU A 12 9.60 6.95 -10.04
CA LEU A 12 9.29 7.68 -8.80
C LEU A 12 10.07 7.12 -7.60
N LYS A 13 10.17 5.80 -7.45
CA LYS A 13 11.00 5.18 -6.40
C LYS A 13 12.48 5.54 -6.55
N LEU A 14 13.01 5.51 -7.77
CA LEU A 14 14.40 5.91 -8.04
C LEU A 14 14.63 7.39 -7.68
N MET A 15 13.71 8.28 -8.06
CA MET A 15 13.76 9.69 -7.69
C MET A 15 13.68 9.91 -6.18
N MET A 16 12.88 9.12 -5.45
CA MET A 16 12.81 9.16 -3.99
C MET A 16 14.16 8.76 -3.35
N VAL A 17 14.79 7.71 -3.85
CA VAL A 17 16.13 7.31 -3.37
C VAL A 17 17.14 8.40 -3.70
N ALA A 18 17.14 8.91 -4.93
CA ALA A 18 18.02 9.98 -5.37
C ALA A 18 17.83 11.26 -4.57
N SER A 19 16.60 11.61 -4.18
CA SER A 19 16.29 12.80 -3.38
C SER A 19 16.87 12.76 -1.95
N LEU A 20 17.24 11.58 -1.44
CA LEU A 20 17.93 11.41 -0.16
C LEU A 20 19.43 11.24 -0.34
N VAL A 21 19.86 10.41 -1.28
CA VAL A 21 21.26 10.06 -1.48
C VAL A 21 22.06 11.24 -2.01
N LEU A 22 21.53 11.94 -3.02
CA LEU A 22 22.25 13.04 -3.65
C LEU A 22 22.50 14.21 -2.69
N PRO A 23 21.52 14.73 -1.93
CA PRO A 23 21.79 15.74 -0.91
C PRO A 23 22.75 15.24 0.18
N ALA A 24 22.61 13.99 0.65
CA ALA A 24 23.49 13.44 1.67
C ALA A 24 24.97 13.40 1.20
N VAL A 25 25.21 12.99 -0.04
CA VAL A 25 26.56 12.99 -0.64
C VAL A 25 27.09 14.42 -0.80
N LEU A 26 26.24 15.35 -1.29
CA LEU A 26 26.59 16.75 -1.43
C LEU A 26 26.89 17.40 -0.09
N PHE A 27 26.08 17.12 0.95
CA PHE A 27 26.35 17.61 2.31
C PHE A 27 27.63 17.01 2.88
N GLY A 28 27.87 15.72 2.69
CA GLY A 28 29.12 15.09 3.12
C GLY A 28 30.36 15.71 2.45
N PHE A 29 30.27 15.96 1.16
CA PHE A 29 31.34 16.64 0.40
C PHE A 29 31.52 18.10 0.84
N ALA A 30 30.42 18.84 1.00
CA ALA A 30 30.47 20.22 1.48
C ALA A 30 31.02 20.31 2.92
N ALA A 31 30.68 19.38 3.78
CA ALA A 31 31.17 19.28 5.14
C ALA A 31 32.68 19.01 5.16
N TRP A 32 33.16 18.08 4.34
CA TRP A 32 34.59 17.79 4.20
C TRP A 32 35.34 19.00 3.65
N LEU A 33 34.85 19.61 2.57
CA LEU A 33 35.44 20.78 1.96
C LEU A 33 35.49 21.97 2.94
N SER A 34 34.39 22.24 3.64
CA SER A 34 34.29 23.28 4.66
C SER A 34 35.28 23.05 5.82
N TYR A 35 35.40 21.81 6.30
CA TYR A 35 36.38 21.48 7.35
C TYR A 35 37.79 21.76 6.91
N ARG A 36 38.17 21.31 5.70
CA ARG A 36 39.50 21.57 5.10
C ARG A 36 39.77 23.06 4.94
N ASN A 37 38.78 23.82 4.52
CA ASN A 37 38.93 25.27 4.36
C ASN A 37 39.12 25.96 5.73
N ILE A 38 38.39 25.60 6.76
CA ILE A 38 38.54 26.15 8.11
C ILE A 38 39.91 25.79 8.70
N GLU A 39 40.37 24.55 8.48
CA GLU A 39 41.73 24.11 8.87
C GLU A 39 42.79 24.97 8.19
N HIS A 40 42.70 25.18 6.87
CA HIS A 40 43.63 26.01 6.11
C HIS A 40 43.62 27.47 6.59
N VAL A 41 42.48 28.08 6.78
CA VAL A 41 42.33 29.44 7.31
C VAL A 41 42.91 29.55 8.73
N THR A 42 42.75 28.49 9.53
CA THR A 42 43.34 28.42 10.88
C THR A 42 44.88 28.37 10.82
N ASP A 43 45.43 27.58 9.90
CA ASP A 43 46.86 27.52 9.69
C ASP A 43 47.44 28.86 9.26
N GLU A 44 46.79 29.58 8.35
CA GLU A 44 47.17 30.93 7.96
C GLU A 44 47.09 31.93 9.14
N ARG A 45 46.10 31.78 10.05
CA ARG A 45 46.00 32.62 11.25
C ARG A 45 47.13 32.31 12.22
N ILE A 46 47.46 31.02 12.40
CA ILE A 46 48.60 30.59 13.21
C ILE A 46 49.89 31.13 12.63
N ASP A 47 50.11 31.02 11.35
CA ASP A 47 51.30 31.52 10.66
C ASP A 47 51.48 33.02 10.82
N ARG A 48 50.43 33.82 10.62
CA ARG A 48 50.46 35.27 10.86
C ARG A 48 50.76 35.60 12.33
N SER A 49 50.21 34.84 13.26
CA SER A 49 50.51 34.99 14.66
C SER A 49 52.00 34.69 14.97
N LEU A 50 52.54 33.61 14.38
CA LEU A 50 53.95 33.25 14.50
C LEU A 50 54.87 34.36 13.97
N ASP A 51 54.51 35.00 12.84
CA ASP A 51 55.27 36.11 12.29
C ASP A 51 55.28 37.32 13.25
N ILE A 52 54.10 37.68 13.82
CA ILE A 52 53.99 38.77 14.79
C ILE A 52 54.81 38.48 16.06
N LEU A 53 54.68 37.24 16.60
CA LEU A 53 55.40 36.83 17.81
C LEU A 53 56.94 36.80 17.55
N ASN A 54 57.33 36.30 16.39
CA ASN A 54 58.74 36.24 15.98
C ASN A 54 59.37 37.64 15.89
N GLU A 55 58.73 38.57 15.19
CA GLU A 55 59.16 39.96 15.08
C GLU A 55 59.28 40.66 16.47
N HIS A 56 58.22 40.48 17.31
CA HIS A 56 58.22 41.02 18.67
C HIS A 56 59.37 40.45 19.51
N GLY A 57 59.53 39.10 19.52
CA GLY A 57 60.60 38.39 20.21
C GLY A 57 61.99 38.84 19.74
N LEU A 58 62.18 38.86 18.42
CA LEU A 58 63.43 39.28 17.81
C LEU A 58 63.81 40.72 18.23
N LYS A 59 62.90 41.68 18.15
CA LYS A 59 63.16 43.08 18.58
C LYS A 59 63.55 43.16 20.04
N VAL A 60 62.86 42.41 20.93
CA VAL A 60 63.22 42.39 22.35
C VAL A 60 64.61 41.83 22.55
N LEU A 61 64.99 40.68 21.95
CA LEU A 61 66.28 40.05 22.09
C LEU A 61 67.42 40.92 21.51
N GLN A 62 67.21 41.48 20.32
CA GLN A 62 68.19 42.42 19.70
C GLN A 62 68.35 43.67 20.54
N THR A 63 67.30 44.19 21.21
CA THR A 63 67.42 45.32 22.11
C THR A 63 68.36 44.97 23.28
N VAL A 64 68.16 43.74 23.85
CA VAL A 64 69.04 43.26 24.92
C VAL A 64 70.53 43.11 24.44
N GLU A 65 70.72 42.61 23.23
CA GLU A 65 72.06 42.50 22.65
C GLU A 65 72.73 43.86 22.51
N ARG A 66 72.01 44.89 22.06
CA ARG A 66 72.50 46.27 22.05
C ARG A 66 72.83 46.78 23.44
N THR A 67 72.00 46.42 24.44
CA THR A 67 72.19 46.71 25.83
C THR A 67 73.46 46.07 26.36
N PHE A 68 73.75 44.81 25.98
CA PHE A 68 75.06 44.18 26.30
C PHE A 68 76.22 44.95 25.70
N ALA A 69 76.11 45.34 24.41
CA ALA A 69 77.20 46.12 23.77
C ALA A 69 77.46 47.41 24.50
N GLU A 70 76.39 48.15 24.94
CA GLU A 70 76.56 49.35 25.74
C GLU A 70 77.22 49.09 27.08
N ILE A 71 76.73 48.05 27.83
CA ILE A 71 77.28 47.70 29.13
C ILE A 71 78.75 47.27 29.01
N THR A 72 78.99 46.44 27.99
CA THR A 72 80.33 45.94 27.72
C THR A 72 81.30 47.09 27.49
N GLU A 73 80.95 48.10 26.69
CA GLU A 73 81.72 49.26 26.45
C GLU A 73 82.04 50.05 27.74
N VAL A 74 81.06 50.18 28.60
CA VAL A 74 81.13 50.89 29.88
C VAL A 74 82.13 50.22 30.84
N VAL A 75 82.16 48.89 30.90
CA VAL A 75 82.99 48.13 31.86
C VAL A 75 84.28 47.62 31.21
N ARG A 76 84.57 48.01 29.97
CA ARG A 76 85.72 47.57 29.25
C ARG A 76 86.99 47.96 29.99
N GLY A 77 87.86 47.00 30.28
CA GLY A 77 89.17 47.22 30.98
C GLY A 77 89.06 47.51 32.47
N MET A 78 87.82 47.50 33.04
CA MET A 78 87.67 47.68 34.49
C MET A 78 87.91 46.36 35.25
N SER A 79 88.71 46.46 36.31
CA SER A 79 88.91 45.39 37.30
C SER A 79 87.66 45.28 38.19
N ASP A 80 87.51 44.17 38.95
CA ASP A 80 86.43 44.01 39.95
C ASP A 80 86.43 45.13 40.99
N GLU A 81 87.59 45.60 41.38
CA GLU A 81 87.77 46.72 42.30
C GLU A 81 87.36 48.06 41.69
N ASP A 82 87.61 48.30 40.43
CA ASP A 82 87.16 49.50 39.72
C ASP A 82 85.70 49.55 39.57
N ILE A 83 85.06 48.41 39.29
CA ILE A 83 83.58 48.31 39.20
C ILE A 83 82.94 48.58 40.58
N ARG A 84 83.54 48.02 41.68
CA ARG A 84 83.03 48.30 43.07
C ARG A 84 83.27 49.76 43.46
N ARG A 85 84.37 50.35 43.13
CA ARG A 85 84.68 51.76 43.41
C ARG A 85 83.70 52.72 42.69
N ASN A 86 83.28 52.35 41.47
CA ASN A 86 82.34 53.13 40.68
C ASN A 86 80.92 52.64 40.78
N GLU A 87 80.59 51.82 41.81
CA GLU A 87 79.29 51.13 41.94
C GLU A 87 78.12 52.10 41.81
N ALA A 88 78.08 53.25 42.46
CA ALA A 88 76.97 54.20 42.41
C ALA A 88 76.75 54.75 41.01
N THR A 89 77.81 55.13 40.29
CA THR A 89 77.71 55.67 38.94
C THR A 89 77.18 54.59 37.96
N LEU A 90 77.70 53.39 38.09
CA LEU A 90 77.33 52.27 37.28
C LEU A 90 75.92 51.84 37.58
N HIS A 91 75.54 51.81 38.89
CA HIS A 91 74.10 51.54 39.33
C HIS A 91 73.19 52.52 38.64
N ASP A 92 73.38 53.80 38.74
CA ASP A 92 72.53 54.84 38.17
C ASP A 92 72.40 54.69 36.63
N ARG A 93 73.47 54.31 35.98
CA ARG A 93 73.45 54.06 34.52
C ARG A 93 72.69 52.84 34.18
N LEU A 94 72.87 51.70 34.85
CA LEU A 94 72.13 50.46 34.65
C LEU A 94 70.69 50.66 34.97
N LYS A 95 70.40 51.42 36.01
CA LYS A 95 69.00 51.73 36.41
C LYS A 95 68.27 52.58 35.38
N ARG A 96 68.93 53.54 34.75
CA ARG A 96 68.34 54.32 33.64
C ARG A 96 68.00 53.43 32.43
N ILE A 97 68.86 52.48 32.09
CA ILE A 97 68.61 51.52 31.03
C ILE A 97 67.37 50.68 31.35
N VAL A 98 67.25 50.15 32.55
CA VAL A 98 66.09 49.32 32.97
C VAL A 98 64.83 50.15 32.98
N ILE A 99 64.87 51.40 33.43
CA ILE A 99 63.66 52.27 33.42
C ILE A 99 63.23 52.59 32.00
N ALA A 100 64.14 52.72 31.04
CA ALA A 100 63.85 53.00 29.64
C ALA A 100 63.31 51.78 28.87
N LEU A 101 63.49 50.56 29.39
CA LEU A 101 63.17 49.32 28.74
C LEU A 101 62.18 48.47 29.59
N PRO A 102 60.89 48.62 29.42
CA PRO A 102 59.92 47.99 30.26
C PRO A 102 59.93 46.44 30.27
N GLN A 103 60.57 45.82 29.29
CA GLN A 103 60.82 44.37 29.22
C GLN A 103 61.90 43.91 30.22
N LEU A 104 62.70 44.80 30.77
CA LEU A 104 63.79 44.46 31.70
C LEU A 104 63.34 44.54 33.14
N GLN A 105 63.69 43.53 33.94
CA GLN A 105 63.58 43.56 35.40
C GLN A 105 64.79 44.16 36.07
N GLY A 106 65.98 43.84 35.52
CA GLY A 106 67.23 44.29 36.10
C GLY A 106 68.43 43.86 35.29
N ILE A 107 69.54 44.49 35.65
CA ILE A 107 70.85 44.19 35.09
C ILE A 107 71.82 43.96 36.25
N ALA A 108 72.66 42.94 36.14
CA ALA A 108 73.69 42.63 37.13
C ALA A 108 75.01 42.29 36.46
N ILE A 109 76.11 42.78 37.01
CA ILE A 109 77.46 42.43 36.63
C ILE A 109 78.06 41.62 37.78
N MET A 110 78.53 40.42 37.48
CA MET A 110 79.02 39.46 38.47
C MET A 110 80.56 39.23 38.27
N ASP A 111 81.20 38.92 39.35
CA ASP A 111 82.63 38.50 39.35
C ASP A 111 82.78 37.01 38.95
N ARG A 112 84.00 36.52 38.84
CA ARG A 112 84.28 35.10 38.51
C ARG A 112 83.74 34.08 39.53
N GLY A 113 83.37 34.52 40.73
CA GLY A 113 82.84 33.70 41.79
C GLY A 113 81.29 33.67 41.76
N GLY A 114 80.66 34.49 40.95
CA GLY A 114 79.20 34.61 40.89
C GLY A 114 78.58 35.60 41.88
N GLN A 115 79.47 36.44 42.50
CA GLN A 115 79.02 37.51 43.35
C GLN A 115 78.73 38.78 42.56
N PRO A 116 77.60 39.46 42.80
CA PRO A 116 77.32 40.71 42.09
C PRO A 116 78.25 41.81 42.52
N LEU A 117 78.87 42.48 41.49
CA LEU A 117 79.68 43.65 41.67
C LEU A 117 78.89 44.95 41.66
N VAL A 118 77.86 45.01 40.77
CA VAL A 118 76.97 46.12 40.61
C VAL A 118 75.62 45.61 40.06
N THR A 119 74.55 46.17 40.52
CA THR A 119 73.20 45.85 40.01
C THR A 119 72.40 47.12 39.78
N SER A 120 71.40 47.06 38.88
CA SER A 120 70.45 48.14 38.67
C SER A 120 69.37 48.21 39.72
N SER A 121 69.21 47.18 40.58
CA SER A 121 68.12 47.04 41.52
C SER A 121 68.43 47.40 42.96
N ALA A 122 69.70 47.42 43.33
CA ALA A 122 70.09 47.72 44.73
C ALA A 122 71.39 48.46 44.74
N LEU A 123 71.48 49.48 45.64
CA LEU A 123 72.68 50.24 45.99
C LEU A 123 72.71 50.49 47.47
N PRO A 124 73.75 50.06 48.20
CA PRO A 124 74.83 49.20 47.72
C PRO A 124 74.34 47.75 47.44
N VAL A 125 75.17 47.00 46.69
CA VAL A 125 74.94 45.56 46.46
C VAL A 125 74.95 44.83 47.80
N ARG A 126 73.97 43.99 48.06
CA ARG A 126 73.85 43.19 49.30
C ARG A 126 74.98 42.17 49.38
N HIS A 127 75.75 42.14 50.46
CA HIS A 127 76.76 41.12 50.68
C HIS A 127 76.11 39.72 50.87
N GLY A 128 76.86 38.68 50.43
CA GLY A 128 76.46 37.29 50.60
C GLY A 128 75.46 36.74 49.55
N LEU A 129 75.14 37.51 48.50
CA LEU A 129 74.44 36.99 47.34
C LEU A 129 75.40 36.19 46.47
N ASP A 130 74.99 34.94 46.17
CA ASP A 130 75.73 34.02 45.29
C ASP A 130 74.81 33.58 44.15
N PHE A 131 75.29 33.74 42.90
CA PHE A 131 74.56 33.30 41.67
C PHE A 131 75.40 32.26 40.91
N SER A 132 76.41 31.67 41.55
CA SER A 132 77.26 30.65 40.92
C SER A 132 76.52 29.35 40.55
N ASP A 133 75.37 29.05 41.18
CA ASP A 133 74.54 27.91 40.93
C ASP A 133 73.52 28.11 39.76
N ARG A 134 73.40 29.36 39.27
CA ARG A 134 72.48 29.68 38.18
C ARG A 134 72.96 29.07 36.85
N ASP A 135 72.04 28.54 36.05
CA ASP A 135 72.32 27.92 34.76
C ASP A 135 73.08 28.84 33.80
N TYR A 136 72.74 30.12 33.78
CA TYR A 136 73.50 31.13 32.98
C TYR A 136 74.91 31.37 33.45
N PHE A 137 75.14 31.28 34.76
CA PHE A 137 76.51 31.43 35.27
C PHE A 137 77.40 30.20 34.97
N GLN A 138 76.77 29.02 35.27
CA GLN A 138 77.46 27.72 34.99
C GLN A 138 77.81 27.55 33.51
N ALA A 139 76.90 27.94 32.59
CA ALA A 139 77.15 27.87 31.16
C ALA A 139 78.39 28.68 30.76
N HIS A 140 78.50 29.92 31.26
CA HIS A 140 79.68 30.78 30.98
C HIS A 140 80.98 30.32 31.68
N ARG A 141 80.86 29.73 32.85
CA ARG A 141 82.00 29.16 33.55
C ARG A 141 82.57 27.95 32.81
N ALA A 142 81.70 27.07 32.24
CA ALA A 142 82.13 25.90 31.51
C ALA A 142 82.81 26.24 30.14
N GLY A 143 82.38 27.34 29.51
CA GLY A 143 82.92 27.73 28.21
C GLY A 143 82.44 29.11 27.72
N ASN A 144 82.97 29.62 26.64
CA ASN A 144 82.39 30.81 26.00
C ASN A 144 81.23 30.41 25.08
N VAL A 145 80.00 30.58 25.56
CA VAL A 145 78.79 30.20 24.85
C VAL A 145 78.14 31.40 24.12
N GLY A 146 78.80 32.53 24.00
CA GLY A 146 78.22 33.75 23.44
C GLY A 146 77.12 34.31 24.29
N THR A 147 75.95 34.61 23.73
CA THR A 147 74.76 34.99 24.45
C THR A 147 74.04 33.74 24.95
N TYR A 148 73.89 33.56 26.25
CA TYR A 148 73.14 32.48 26.88
C TYR A 148 71.76 32.97 27.36
N ILE A 149 70.77 32.23 27.18
CA ILE A 149 69.38 32.49 27.65
C ILE A 149 68.99 31.48 28.74
N SER A 150 68.73 31.95 29.93
CA SER A 150 68.44 31.08 31.09
C SER A 150 67.02 30.52 31.09
N GLN A 151 66.78 29.54 31.95
CA GLN A 151 65.43 29.20 32.37
C GLN A 151 64.84 30.30 33.24
N ILE A 152 63.49 30.15 33.59
CA ILE A 152 62.86 31.06 34.51
C ILE A 152 63.43 30.92 35.93
N HIS A 153 63.76 32.05 36.56
CA HIS A 153 64.27 32.12 37.90
C HIS A 153 63.39 32.96 38.82
N GLN A 154 63.42 32.64 40.10
CA GLN A 154 62.94 33.51 41.15
C GLN A 154 64.08 34.52 41.52
N PRO A 155 63.71 35.78 41.75
CA PRO A 155 64.72 36.79 42.16
C PRO A 155 65.27 36.48 43.54
N ARG A 156 66.60 36.66 43.70
CA ARG A 156 67.28 36.59 45.01
C ARG A 156 67.50 37.98 45.61
N MET A 157 67.40 38.98 44.77
CA MET A 157 67.47 40.36 45.15
C MET A 157 66.11 40.94 45.43
N GLY A 158 65.70 41.04 46.69
CA GLY A 158 64.38 41.49 47.07
C GLY A 158 63.35 40.33 47.23
N SER A 159 62.72 40.23 48.38
CA SER A 159 61.94 39.05 48.78
C SER A 159 60.68 38.79 47.96
N PHE A 160 60.26 39.69 47.09
CA PHE A 160 58.99 39.61 46.33
C PHE A 160 59.08 40.33 45.00
N GLY A 161 59.90 39.81 44.05
CA GLY A 161 59.92 40.29 42.66
C GLY A 161 59.27 39.29 41.71
N PRO A 162 58.80 39.74 40.53
CA PRO A 162 58.31 38.83 39.50
C PRO A 162 59.45 37.90 39.02
N THR A 163 59.03 36.70 38.59
CA THR A 163 59.96 35.77 37.93
C THR A 163 60.58 36.37 36.67
N PHE A 164 61.79 35.96 36.35
CA PHE A 164 62.52 36.42 35.15
C PHE A 164 63.27 35.28 34.49
N PHE A 165 63.66 35.50 33.24
CA PHE A 165 64.71 34.72 32.57
C PHE A 165 65.84 35.66 32.16
N GLY A 166 67.07 35.20 32.24
CA GLY A 166 68.19 36.02 32.01
C GLY A 166 68.76 35.79 30.60
N MET A 167 69.12 36.88 29.93
CA MET A 167 70.13 36.82 28.90
C MET A 167 71.47 37.16 29.53
N SER A 168 72.52 36.48 29.16
CA SER A 168 73.89 36.72 29.78
C SER A 168 74.99 36.55 28.77
N GLN A 169 76.07 37.23 29.02
CA GLN A 169 77.37 37.18 28.28
C GLN A 169 78.51 37.19 29.24
N ARG A 170 79.66 36.62 28.82
CA ARG A 170 80.93 36.80 29.57
C ARG A 170 81.26 38.26 29.65
N ARG A 171 81.73 38.68 30.79
CA ARG A 171 82.37 40.01 30.95
C ARG A 171 83.63 40.07 30.11
N PRO A 172 83.85 41.13 29.34
CA PRO A 172 85.03 41.24 28.48
C PRO A 172 86.36 41.24 29.32
N SER A 173 87.30 40.44 28.86
CA SER A 173 88.60 40.39 29.44
C SER A 173 89.69 40.52 28.37
N ALA A 174 90.85 41.15 28.64
CA ALA A 174 91.94 41.34 27.66
C ALA A 174 92.63 40.01 27.22
N GLY A 175 92.60 39.01 28.08
CA GLY A 175 93.18 37.69 27.80
C GLY A 175 92.20 36.57 27.46
N GLY A 176 90.88 36.83 27.33
CA GLY A 176 89.89 35.83 27.08
C GLY A 176 89.53 34.96 28.29
N GLU A 177 90.10 35.24 29.47
CA GLU A 177 89.84 34.52 30.69
C GLU A 177 88.45 34.82 31.21
N PHE A 178 87.87 33.87 31.95
CA PHE A 178 86.59 34.06 32.62
C PHE A 178 86.73 34.99 33.80
N THR A 179 86.20 36.18 33.68
CA THR A 179 86.23 37.24 34.73
C THR A 179 84.88 37.46 35.39
N GLY A 180 83.81 36.85 34.86
CA GLY A 180 82.47 37.00 35.38
C GLY A 180 81.42 37.08 34.26
N VAL A 181 80.25 37.44 34.64
CA VAL A 181 79.06 37.42 33.75
C VAL A 181 78.34 38.76 33.87
N VAL A 182 77.88 39.29 32.72
CA VAL A 182 76.88 40.34 32.66
C VAL A 182 75.54 39.62 32.36
N THR A 183 74.51 39.89 33.17
CA THR A 183 73.21 39.34 32.96
C THR A 183 72.13 40.44 32.91
N VAL A 184 71.22 40.30 31.98
CA VAL A 184 70.07 41.16 31.80
C VAL A 184 68.77 40.26 32.03
N ALA A 185 68.07 40.62 33.07
CA ALA A 185 66.80 39.90 33.46
C ALA A 185 65.61 40.43 32.68
N LEU A 186 64.99 39.56 31.94
CA LEU A 186 63.73 39.86 31.20
C LEU A 186 62.50 39.37 31.94
N LEU A 187 61.44 40.14 31.84
CA LEU A 187 60.12 39.84 32.44
C LEU A 187 59.28 38.95 31.54
N PRO A 188 58.94 37.72 31.93
CA PRO A 188 57.94 36.91 31.22
C PRO A 188 56.62 37.65 31.03
N SER A 189 56.17 38.41 32.04
CA SER A 189 54.93 39.18 32.05
C SER A 189 54.85 40.23 30.92
N TYR A 190 56.01 40.71 30.44
CA TYR A 190 56.03 41.61 29.29
C TYR A 190 55.56 40.90 28.02
N PHE A 191 56.05 39.71 27.75
CA PHE A 191 55.63 38.89 26.65
C PHE A 191 54.18 38.42 26.85
N GLU A 192 53.82 37.95 28.05
CA GLU A 192 52.48 37.49 28.39
C GLU A 192 51.42 38.59 28.16
N SER A 193 51.74 39.85 28.56
CA SER A 193 50.89 41.00 28.34
C SER A 193 50.75 41.34 26.84
N PHE A 194 51.81 41.19 26.07
CA PHE A 194 51.75 41.34 24.60
C PHE A 194 50.90 40.27 23.99
N TYR A 195 51.08 39.00 24.38
CA TYR A 195 50.29 37.85 23.90
C TYR A 195 48.81 38.03 24.22
N GLY A 196 48.49 38.50 25.40
CA GLY A 196 47.09 38.78 25.79
C GLY A 196 46.42 39.87 24.94
N ARG A 197 47.21 40.88 24.46
CA ARG A 197 46.67 41.92 23.58
C ARG A 197 46.41 41.47 22.16
N ILE A 198 47.17 40.49 21.65
CA ILE A 198 47.01 39.97 20.31
C ILE A 198 46.06 38.74 20.26
N ALA A 199 45.75 38.16 21.42
CA ALA A 199 44.82 37.05 21.49
C ALA A 199 43.39 37.48 21.06
N VAL A 200 42.88 36.88 19.99
CA VAL A 200 41.57 37.20 19.45
C VAL A 200 40.45 36.62 20.30
N ASN A 201 40.72 35.51 20.97
CA ASN A 201 39.76 34.82 21.85
C ASN A 201 40.50 34.03 22.92
N ASN A 202 39.71 33.48 23.88
CA ASN A 202 40.25 32.71 25.01
C ASN A 202 40.84 31.34 24.62
N ALA A 203 40.66 30.89 23.37
CA ALA A 203 41.20 29.63 22.84
C ALA A 203 42.61 29.83 22.22
N ALA A 204 43.07 31.09 22.09
CA ALA A 204 44.39 31.40 21.57
C ALA A 204 45.45 30.91 22.58
N TYR A 205 46.49 30.30 22.02
CA TYR A 205 47.64 29.81 22.75
C TYR A 205 48.92 30.40 22.16
N PHE A 206 49.71 31.05 23.00
CA PHE A 206 51.02 31.60 22.59
C PHE A 206 52.07 31.22 23.61
N ALA A 207 53.30 30.95 23.14
CA ALA A 207 54.37 30.68 24.08
C ALA A 207 55.73 31.11 23.49
N LEU A 208 56.65 31.40 24.37
CA LEU A 208 58.07 31.57 24.08
C LEU A 208 58.78 30.42 24.78
N VAL A 209 59.47 29.58 23.99
CA VAL A 209 60.05 28.30 24.47
C VAL A 209 61.51 28.24 24.05
N ARG A 210 62.39 27.89 24.98
CA ARG A 210 63.80 27.59 24.68
C ARG A 210 63.93 26.21 24.02
N SER A 211 65.03 26.05 23.22
CA SER A 211 65.28 24.82 22.45
C SER A 211 65.31 23.51 23.28
N ASP A 212 65.50 23.58 24.59
CA ASP A 212 65.51 22.46 25.53
C ASP A 212 64.11 22.21 26.14
N GLY A 213 63.06 22.94 25.67
CA GLY A 213 61.65 22.76 26.08
C GLY A 213 61.23 23.63 27.28
N ASN A 214 62.11 24.45 27.88
CA ASN A 214 61.70 25.33 28.96
C ASN A 214 60.88 26.50 28.43
N PHE A 215 59.69 26.71 29.02
CA PHE A 215 58.87 27.87 28.74
C PHE A 215 59.44 29.12 29.36
N LEU A 216 59.56 30.20 28.58
CA LEU A 216 60.01 31.51 29.02
C LEU A 216 58.86 32.49 29.23
N ALA A 217 57.80 32.36 28.43
CA ALA A 217 56.53 33.07 28.60
C ALA A 217 55.42 32.24 27.98
N ARG A 218 54.19 32.38 28.47
CA ARG A 218 53.04 31.62 27.98
C ARG A 218 51.73 32.37 28.17
N PHE A 219 50.84 32.26 27.18
CA PHE A 219 49.49 32.75 27.29
C PHE A 219 48.50 31.63 26.84
N PRO A 220 47.46 31.33 27.59
CA PRO A 220 47.14 31.85 28.93
C PRO A 220 48.24 31.55 29.95
N VAL A 221 48.38 32.41 30.95
CA VAL A 221 49.39 32.27 31.96
C VAL A 221 49.10 31.06 32.84
N PRO A 222 49.99 30.06 32.91
CA PRO A 222 49.74 28.87 33.71
C PRO A 222 49.95 29.13 35.18
N ALA A 223 49.28 28.33 36.05
CA ALA A 223 49.52 28.37 37.47
C ALA A 223 50.94 27.94 37.83
N ASP A 224 51.49 26.93 37.15
CA ASP A 224 52.88 26.51 37.27
C ASP A 224 53.69 27.05 36.08
N ARG A 225 54.60 27.99 36.36
CA ARG A 225 55.48 28.59 35.36
C ARG A 225 56.74 27.77 35.09
N THR A 226 57.00 26.71 35.88
CA THR A 226 58.18 25.87 35.73
C THR A 226 57.98 24.67 34.82
N ALA A 227 56.79 24.53 34.26
CA ALA A 227 56.45 23.47 33.35
C ALA A 227 57.43 23.46 32.13
N LYS A 228 57.80 22.27 31.72
CA LYS A 228 58.72 22.02 30.60
C LYS A 228 58.08 21.09 29.62
N LEU A 229 58.34 21.32 28.33
CA LEU A 229 57.97 20.35 27.28
C LEU A 229 58.80 19.08 27.40
N ASP A 230 58.18 17.94 27.22
CA ASP A 230 58.84 16.64 27.16
C ASP A 230 59.83 16.60 25.99
N SER A 231 60.94 15.90 26.19
CA SER A 231 61.93 15.65 25.15
C SER A 231 61.38 14.94 23.91
N ASN A 232 60.26 14.20 24.07
CA ASN A 232 59.54 13.53 22.99
C ASN A 232 58.49 14.42 22.32
N SER A 233 58.41 15.73 22.68
CA SER A 233 57.42 16.63 22.07
C SER A 233 57.70 16.81 20.56
N LEU A 234 56.60 17.13 19.81
CA LEU A 234 56.73 17.39 18.35
C LEU A 234 57.65 18.57 18.06
N LEU A 235 57.76 19.53 18.95
CA LEU A 235 58.76 20.62 18.84
C LEU A 235 60.17 20.06 18.84
N HIS A 236 60.53 19.20 19.82
CA HIS A 236 61.86 18.60 19.86
C HIS A 236 62.16 17.71 18.64
N ALA A 237 61.12 16.95 18.19
CA ALA A 237 61.26 16.17 16.97
C ALA A 237 61.48 17.03 15.72
N GLY A 238 60.81 18.19 15.63
CA GLY A 238 61.06 19.17 14.57
C GLY A 238 62.45 19.81 14.62
N ILE A 239 62.89 20.22 15.80
CA ILE A 239 64.24 20.75 16.05
C ILE A 239 65.32 19.73 15.64
N ALA A 240 65.13 18.45 16.01
CA ALA A 240 66.06 17.39 15.67
C ALA A 240 66.16 17.14 14.13
N LYS A 241 65.06 17.45 13.41
CA LYS A 241 65.02 17.39 11.92
C LYS A 241 65.52 18.67 11.26
N GLY A 242 65.91 19.67 12.02
CA GLY A 242 66.43 20.98 11.49
C GLY A 242 65.30 21.86 10.94
N LEU A 243 64.03 21.63 11.37
CA LEU A 243 62.90 22.43 10.94
C LEU A 243 62.75 23.68 11.81
N ASP A 244 62.90 24.86 11.21
CA ASP A 244 62.73 26.15 11.90
C ASP A 244 61.27 26.57 12.06
N ARG A 245 60.33 25.88 11.35
CA ARG A 245 58.87 26.15 11.36
C ARG A 245 58.09 24.90 11.01
N ASP A 246 56.99 24.66 11.69
CA ASP A 246 56.00 23.60 11.36
C ASP A 246 54.67 23.88 12.05
N ILE A 247 53.58 23.27 11.57
CA ILE A 247 52.23 23.30 12.16
C ILE A 247 51.72 21.88 12.32
N TYR A 248 51.26 21.52 13.50
CA TYR A 248 50.77 20.19 13.81
C TYR A 248 49.62 20.25 14.82
N THR A 249 48.84 19.16 14.89
CA THR A 249 47.83 18.98 15.93
C THR A 249 48.39 18.06 17.02
N VAL A 250 48.28 18.49 18.27
CA VAL A 250 48.81 17.74 19.40
C VAL A 250 47.93 17.93 20.63
N LYS A 251 47.86 16.91 21.46
CA LYS A 251 47.35 17.05 22.81
C LYS A 251 48.43 17.63 23.70
N ALA A 252 48.21 18.85 24.14
CA ALA A 252 49.22 19.57 24.95
C ALA A 252 49.45 18.85 26.29
N GLN A 253 50.70 18.56 26.61
CA GLN A 253 51.10 17.76 27.77
C GLN A 253 50.77 18.44 29.12
N VAL A 254 50.81 19.75 29.13
CA VAL A 254 50.70 20.54 30.37
C VAL A 254 49.23 20.65 30.87
N ASP A 255 48.28 20.81 29.96
CA ASP A 255 46.89 21.04 30.30
C ASP A 255 45.92 20.05 29.62
N GLN A 256 46.46 19.07 28.90
CA GLN A 256 45.73 17.98 28.24
C GLN A 256 44.68 18.45 27.19
N ILE A 257 44.79 19.67 26.69
CA ILE A 257 43.92 20.25 25.66
C ILE A 257 44.47 19.92 24.26
N ASP A 258 43.59 19.43 23.37
CA ASP A 258 43.92 19.22 21.96
C ASP A 258 44.04 20.58 21.25
N ARG A 259 45.18 20.85 20.68
CA ARG A 259 45.46 22.10 19.97
C ARG A 259 46.08 21.86 18.62
N ARG A 260 45.75 22.74 17.69
CA ARG A 260 46.55 22.95 16.49
C ARG A 260 47.56 24.05 16.78
N ILE A 261 48.84 23.71 16.70
CA ILE A 261 49.96 24.59 17.13
C ILE A 261 50.98 24.67 16.02
N GLY A 262 51.41 25.87 15.71
CA GLY A 262 52.60 26.08 14.94
C GLY A 262 53.77 26.59 15.82
N TYR A 263 54.99 26.37 15.38
CA TYR A 263 56.19 26.98 15.98
C TYR A 263 57.07 27.62 14.91
N ARG A 264 57.87 28.61 15.36
CA ARG A 264 58.91 29.25 14.53
C ARG A 264 60.10 29.65 15.39
N LYS A 265 61.31 29.39 14.86
CA LYS A 265 62.57 29.78 15.48
C LYS A 265 62.81 31.29 15.36
N ILE A 266 63.34 31.94 16.44
CA ILE A 266 63.68 33.33 16.41
C ILE A 266 65.16 33.48 15.95
N ALA A 267 65.33 33.76 14.69
CA ALA A 267 66.65 33.96 14.08
C ALA A 267 67.68 32.95 14.61
N ASP A 268 68.91 33.43 15.05
CA ASP A 268 69.95 32.60 15.55
C ASP A 268 69.82 32.24 17.05
N PHE A 269 68.79 32.70 17.70
CA PHE A 269 68.57 32.39 19.10
C PHE A 269 68.00 30.97 19.34
N PRO A 270 68.42 30.30 20.44
CA PRO A 270 67.90 28.99 20.78
C PRO A 270 66.44 29.09 21.39
N ILE A 271 65.58 29.87 20.74
CA ILE A 271 64.24 30.19 21.19
C ILE A 271 63.25 30.00 20.03
N TYR A 272 62.10 29.47 20.36
CA TYR A 272 60.99 29.27 19.46
C TYR A 272 59.75 30.00 19.98
N VAL A 273 59.05 30.67 19.11
CA VAL A 273 57.69 31.14 19.39
C VAL A 273 56.70 30.08 18.97
N LEU A 274 55.66 29.87 19.76
CA LEU A 274 54.53 28.99 19.48
C LEU A 274 53.27 29.81 19.40
N ALA A 275 52.44 29.49 18.41
CA ALA A 275 51.07 30.02 18.27
C ALA A 275 50.11 28.88 17.98
N GLY A 276 48.93 28.92 18.55
CA GLY A 276 47.92 27.86 18.30
C GLY A 276 46.54 28.22 18.78
N THR A 277 45.61 27.31 18.53
CA THR A 277 44.24 27.41 19.00
C THR A 277 43.73 26.02 19.40
N GLU A 278 42.73 25.98 20.25
CA GLU A 278 42.10 24.72 20.64
C GLU A 278 41.37 24.06 19.47
N SER A 279 41.57 22.74 19.26
CA SER A 279 40.88 21.97 18.21
C SER A 279 39.37 22.00 18.37
N ALA A 280 38.89 22.09 19.60
CA ALA A 280 37.45 22.24 19.88
C ALA A 280 36.87 23.53 19.27
N MET A 281 37.69 24.61 19.17
CA MET A 281 37.26 25.86 18.55
C MET A 281 37.10 25.71 17.02
N ILE A 282 38.01 25.00 16.40
CA ILE A 282 37.94 24.66 14.95
C ILE A 282 36.66 23.87 14.67
N THR A 283 36.40 22.85 15.48
CA THR A 283 35.20 22.05 15.37
C THR A 283 33.91 22.85 15.62
N LYS A 284 33.94 23.74 16.62
CA LYS A 284 32.80 24.63 16.92
C LYS A 284 32.51 25.60 15.78
N GLU A 285 33.56 26.21 15.19
CA GLU A 285 33.43 27.10 14.04
C GLU A 285 32.85 26.34 12.83
N TRP A 286 33.34 25.12 12.58
CA TRP A 286 32.85 24.25 11.54
C TRP A 286 31.38 23.85 11.75
N LEU A 287 31.00 23.42 12.97
CA LEU A 287 29.60 23.08 13.29
C LEU A 287 28.67 24.28 13.14
N SER A 288 29.11 25.47 13.55
CA SER A 288 28.35 26.71 13.37
C SER A 288 28.09 26.99 11.89
N TYR A 289 29.09 26.79 11.06
CA TYR A 289 28.97 26.96 9.61
C TYR A 289 28.03 25.92 8.99
N MET A 290 28.18 24.66 9.38
CA MET A 290 27.37 23.56 8.90
C MET A 290 25.92 23.62 9.38
N SER A 291 25.66 24.16 10.59
CA SER A 291 24.30 24.27 11.11
C SER A 291 23.39 25.11 10.22
N GLY A 292 23.93 26.19 9.63
CA GLY A 292 23.21 26.99 8.63
C GLY A 292 22.79 26.20 7.39
N HIS A 293 23.70 25.38 6.86
CA HIS A 293 23.41 24.53 5.69
C HIS A 293 22.37 23.44 6.01
N LEU A 294 22.46 22.84 7.20
CA LEU A 294 21.51 21.81 7.65
C LEU A 294 20.12 22.39 7.91
N LEU A 295 20.03 23.62 8.43
CA LEU A 295 18.76 24.30 8.71
C LEU A 295 17.90 24.46 7.45
N PHE A 296 18.50 24.72 6.31
CA PHE A 296 17.79 24.85 5.03
C PHE A 296 17.76 23.55 4.23
N GLY A 297 18.83 22.78 4.26
CA GLY A 297 18.99 21.56 3.47
C GLY A 297 18.07 20.41 3.92
N ILE A 298 17.94 20.20 5.23
CA ILE A 298 17.08 19.12 5.76
C ILE A 298 15.61 19.36 5.42
N PRO A 299 14.99 20.53 5.71
CA PRO A 299 13.59 20.77 5.36
C PRO A 299 13.32 20.67 3.86
N LEU A 300 14.21 21.19 3.02
CA LEU A 300 14.10 21.12 1.56
C LEU A 300 14.12 19.65 1.07
N THR A 301 15.05 18.86 1.60
CA THR A 301 15.17 17.43 1.27
C THR A 301 13.91 16.65 1.70
N LEU A 302 13.42 16.92 2.91
CA LEU A 302 12.19 16.30 3.43
C LEU A 302 10.96 16.71 2.61
N PHE A 303 10.87 17.98 2.22
CA PHE A 303 9.78 18.48 1.37
C PHE A 303 9.77 17.81 0.01
N LEU A 304 10.93 17.69 -0.63
CA LEU A 304 11.06 17.00 -1.91
C LEU A 304 10.70 15.52 -1.80
N TYR A 305 11.20 14.84 -0.76
CA TYR A 305 10.87 13.44 -0.50
C TYR A 305 9.37 13.24 -0.25
N ALA A 306 8.75 14.10 0.58
CA ALA A 306 7.32 14.04 0.86
C ALA A 306 6.47 14.27 -0.41
N GLY A 307 6.87 15.23 -1.25
CA GLY A 307 6.23 15.48 -2.54
C GLY A 307 6.28 14.26 -3.48
N LEU A 308 7.44 13.61 -3.58
CA LEU A 308 7.60 12.39 -4.38
C LEU A 308 6.81 11.20 -3.78
N ALA A 309 6.78 11.06 -2.45
CA ALA A 309 5.97 10.04 -1.77
C ALA A 309 4.47 10.24 -2.02
N LEU A 310 4.00 11.48 -1.97
CA LEU A 310 2.61 11.84 -2.31
C LEU A 310 2.30 11.56 -3.77
N ALA A 311 3.20 11.91 -4.69
CA ALA A 311 3.08 11.62 -6.11
C ALA A 311 3.00 10.11 -6.37
N LEU A 312 3.85 9.32 -5.71
CA LEU A 312 3.83 7.87 -5.81
C LEU A 312 2.50 7.28 -5.30
N ARG A 313 2.00 7.79 -4.16
CA ARG A 313 0.71 7.38 -3.60
C ARG A 313 -0.44 7.70 -4.55
N ARG A 314 -0.48 8.92 -5.08
CA ARG A 314 -1.49 9.35 -6.06
C ARG A 314 -1.44 8.52 -7.34
N THR A 315 -0.26 8.30 -7.87
CA THR A 315 -0.08 7.47 -9.09
C THR A 315 -0.61 6.06 -8.88
N ARG A 316 -0.34 5.43 -7.74
CA ARG A 316 -0.89 4.08 -7.43
C ARG A 316 -2.41 4.09 -7.36
N LEU A 317 -3.01 5.05 -6.65
CA LEU A 317 -4.46 5.16 -6.53
C LEU A 317 -5.14 5.33 -7.89
N LEU A 318 -4.60 6.19 -8.76
CA LEU A 318 -5.14 6.40 -10.10
C LEU A 318 -5.10 5.13 -10.97
N TYR A 319 -4.02 4.35 -10.89
CA TYR A 319 -3.96 3.08 -11.62
C TYR A 319 -4.92 2.03 -11.04
N ASP A 320 -5.06 1.95 -9.71
CA ASP A 320 -6.00 1.02 -9.06
C ASP A 320 -7.46 1.39 -9.35
N GLU A 321 -7.80 2.69 -9.46
CA GLU A 321 -9.12 3.15 -9.89
C GLU A 321 -9.40 2.82 -11.36
N ALA A 322 -8.40 3.02 -12.24
CA ALA A 322 -8.52 2.68 -13.65
C ALA A 322 -8.75 1.17 -13.87
N ASP A 323 -7.98 0.31 -13.17
CA ASP A 323 -8.14 -1.14 -13.23
C ASP A 323 -9.56 -1.57 -12.77
N ARG A 324 -10.07 -0.96 -11.69
CA ARG A 324 -11.45 -1.23 -11.19
C ARG A 324 -12.52 -0.76 -12.17
N ALA A 325 -12.32 0.40 -12.79
CA ALA A 325 -13.25 0.93 -13.79
C ALA A 325 -13.33 0.03 -15.02
N GLU A 326 -12.20 -0.49 -15.51
CA GLU A 326 -12.15 -1.41 -16.66
C GLU A 326 -12.89 -2.72 -16.36
N VAL A 327 -12.72 -3.29 -15.17
CA VAL A 327 -13.44 -4.51 -14.74
C VAL A 327 -14.95 -4.25 -14.63
N ALA A 328 -15.35 -3.12 -14.03
CA ALA A 328 -16.75 -2.75 -13.89
C ALA A 328 -17.45 -2.51 -15.25
N GLU A 329 -16.75 -1.84 -16.19
CA GLU A 329 -17.27 -1.61 -17.53
C GLU A 329 -17.45 -2.94 -18.31
N GLY A 330 -16.48 -3.87 -18.17
CA GLY A 330 -16.59 -5.22 -18.74
C GLY A 330 -17.82 -5.98 -18.24
N ALA A 331 -18.04 -5.95 -16.91
CA ALA A 331 -19.20 -6.59 -16.29
C ALA A 331 -20.53 -5.95 -16.73
N LEU A 332 -20.55 -4.62 -16.85
CA LEU A 332 -21.75 -3.88 -17.32
C LEU A 332 -22.11 -4.24 -18.78
N ARG A 333 -21.10 -4.26 -19.66
CA ARG A 333 -21.31 -4.67 -21.07
C ARG A 333 -21.86 -6.09 -21.18
N GLN A 334 -21.36 -7.01 -20.36
CA GLN A 334 -21.86 -8.39 -20.35
C GLN A 334 -23.31 -8.48 -19.84
N ALA A 335 -23.64 -7.73 -18.77
CA ALA A 335 -25.01 -7.67 -18.24
C ALA A 335 -26.00 -7.10 -19.26
N GLN A 336 -25.65 -6.00 -19.95
CA GLN A 336 -26.47 -5.41 -20.99
C GLN A 336 -26.70 -6.37 -22.19
N ARG A 337 -25.66 -7.12 -22.56
CA ARG A 337 -25.79 -8.12 -23.64
C ARG A 337 -26.75 -9.25 -23.27
N LEU A 338 -26.71 -9.72 -22.03
CA LEU A 338 -27.61 -10.75 -21.52
C LEU A 338 -29.05 -10.24 -21.41
N GLU A 339 -29.26 -8.99 -20.98
CA GLU A 339 -30.59 -8.38 -20.91
C GLU A 339 -31.24 -8.23 -22.29
N ALA A 340 -30.48 -7.77 -23.29
CA ALA A 340 -30.96 -7.63 -24.66
C ALA A 340 -31.38 -9.01 -25.26
N ILE A 341 -30.59 -10.05 -25.02
CA ILE A 341 -30.93 -11.43 -25.45
C ILE A 341 -32.21 -11.90 -24.73
N GLY A 342 -32.36 -11.59 -23.44
CA GLY A 342 -33.54 -11.95 -22.68
C GLY A 342 -34.84 -11.34 -23.23
N GLN A 343 -34.85 -10.05 -23.52
CA GLN A 343 -36.01 -9.36 -24.09
C GLN A 343 -36.40 -9.89 -25.47
N LEU A 344 -35.42 -10.11 -26.35
CA LEU A 344 -35.68 -10.67 -27.69
C LEU A 344 -36.24 -12.08 -27.61
N THR A 345 -35.70 -12.93 -26.72
CA THR A 345 -36.12 -14.33 -26.57
C THR A 345 -37.57 -14.41 -26.06
N GLY A 346 -37.94 -13.50 -25.13
CA GLY A 346 -39.32 -13.47 -24.59
C GLY A 346 -40.40 -13.15 -25.63
N GLY A 347 -40.13 -12.16 -26.50
CA GLY A 347 -41.06 -11.79 -27.58
C GLY A 347 -41.24 -12.90 -28.62
N VAL A 348 -40.10 -13.46 -29.06
CA VAL A 348 -40.12 -14.59 -30.04
C VAL A 348 -40.85 -15.82 -29.48
N ALA A 349 -40.66 -16.16 -28.22
CA ALA A 349 -41.30 -17.30 -27.60
C ALA A 349 -42.82 -17.11 -27.49
N HIS A 350 -43.29 -15.89 -27.22
CA HIS A 350 -44.74 -15.56 -27.23
C HIS A 350 -45.36 -15.84 -28.61
N ASP A 351 -44.75 -15.39 -29.69
CA ASP A 351 -45.24 -15.57 -31.05
C ASP A 351 -45.25 -17.03 -31.44
N PHE A 352 -44.23 -17.80 -31.06
CA PHE A 352 -44.22 -19.25 -31.28
C PHE A 352 -45.36 -19.95 -30.51
N ASN A 353 -45.61 -19.58 -29.26
CA ASN A 353 -46.70 -20.18 -28.46
C ASN A 353 -48.08 -19.91 -29.09
N ASN A 354 -48.31 -18.73 -29.65
CA ASN A 354 -49.55 -18.42 -30.40
C ASN A 354 -49.71 -19.30 -31.64
N LEU A 355 -48.64 -19.47 -32.43
CA LEU A 355 -48.66 -20.37 -33.59
C LEU A 355 -48.94 -21.83 -33.22
N LEU A 356 -48.31 -22.33 -32.15
CA LEU A 356 -48.54 -23.70 -31.65
C LEU A 356 -49.97 -23.90 -31.16
N MET A 357 -50.57 -22.86 -30.51
CA MET A 357 -51.97 -22.90 -30.08
C MET A 357 -52.92 -22.99 -31.25
N ILE A 358 -52.72 -22.22 -32.32
CA ILE A 358 -53.52 -22.25 -33.55
C ILE A 358 -53.45 -23.64 -34.22
N ILE A 359 -52.22 -24.18 -34.34
CA ILE A 359 -51.99 -25.52 -34.96
C ILE A 359 -52.72 -26.58 -34.10
N SER A 360 -52.51 -26.58 -32.76
CA SER A 360 -53.11 -27.56 -31.86
C SER A 360 -54.65 -27.52 -31.89
N GLY A 361 -55.22 -26.30 -31.82
CA GLY A 361 -56.65 -26.09 -31.89
C GLY A 361 -57.28 -26.54 -33.22
N SER A 362 -56.58 -26.23 -34.33
CA SER A 362 -57.03 -26.65 -35.67
C SER A 362 -57.01 -28.18 -35.85
N VAL A 363 -55.96 -28.85 -35.32
CA VAL A 363 -55.87 -30.31 -35.32
C VAL A 363 -56.97 -30.96 -34.49
N GLN A 364 -57.25 -30.41 -33.31
CA GLN A 364 -58.35 -30.92 -32.46
C GLN A 364 -59.73 -30.78 -33.13
N ARG A 365 -59.94 -29.67 -33.86
CA ARG A 365 -61.15 -29.45 -34.63
C ARG A 365 -61.32 -30.49 -35.76
N LEU A 366 -60.30 -30.64 -36.59
CA LEU A 366 -60.26 -31.59 -37.70
C LEU A 366 -60.47 -33.06 -37.25
N ARG A 367 -59.93 -33.39 -36.05
CA ARG A 367 -60.04 -34.73 -35.46
C ARG A 367 -61.45 -35.10 -35.06
N LYS A 368 -62.35 -34.12 -34.85
CA LYS A 368 -63.81 -34.37 -34.58
C LYS A 368 -64.57 -34.68 -35.84
N ASP A 369 -64.21 -34.04 -36.96
CA ASP A 369 -64.90 -34.13 -38.18
C ASP A 369 -64.42 -35.32 -39.09
N LEU A 370 -63.14 -35.70 -38.93
CA LEU A 370 -62.45 -36.70 -39.74
C LEU A 370 -62.03 -37.91 -38.88
N THR A 371 -62.85 -38.94 -38.77
CA THR A 371 -62.65 -40.13 -37.93
C THR A 371 -61.95 -41.31 -38.62
N ASP A 372 -61.59 -41.22 -39.91
CA ASP A 372 -60.87 -42.28 -40.65
C ASP A 372 -59.45 -42.49 -40.06
N ALA A 373 -59.09 -43.77 -39.89
CA ALA A 373 -57.81 -44.19 -39.27
C ALA A 373 -56.54 -43.61 -39.95
N ARG A 374 -56.62 -43.21 -41.23
CA ARG A 374 -55.54 -42.54 -41.96
C ARG A 374 -55.31 -41.13 -41.44
N TYR A 375 -56.35 -40.38 -41.17
CA TYR A 375 -56.27 -39.01 -40.66
C TYR A 375 -55.86 -39.00 -39.20
N VAL A 376 -56.31 -39.93 -38.39
CA VAL A 376 -55.93 -40.07 -36.99
C VAL A 376 -54.43 -40.14 -36.80
N ARG A 377 -53.72 -40.95 -37.64
CA ARG A 377 -52.24 -41.00 -37.58
C ARG A 377 -51.56 -39.67 -37.95
N ILE A 378 -52.15 -38.95 -38.92
CA ILE A 378 -51.59 -37.64 -39.34
C ILE A 378 -51.80 -36.63 -38.20
N PHE A 379 -52.97 -36.63 -37.58
CA PHE A 379 -53.28 -35.75 -36.41
C PHE A 379 -52.38 -36.07 -35.21
N ASP A 380 -52.11 -37.35 -34.92
CA ASP A 380 -51.21 -37.75 -33.86
C ASP A 380 -49.74 -37.29 -34.16
N MET A 381 -49.30 -37.36 -35.41
CA MET A 381 -47.99 -36.83 -35.81
C MET A 381 -47.91 -35.32 -35.65
N ILE A 382 -48.94 -34.56 -36.06
CA ILE A 382 -48.96 -33.09 -35.92
C ILE A 382 -49.02 -32.71 -34.43
N ALA A 383 -49.88 -33.37 -33.64
CA ALA A 383 -49.95 -33.12 -32.19
C ALA A 383 -48.61 -33.38 -31.51
N THR A 384 -47.94 -34.46 -31.86
CA THR A 384 -46.59 -34.76 -31.32
C THR A 384 -45.55 -33.70 -31.72
N ALA A 385 -45.58 -33.23 -32.97
CA ALA A 385 -44.68 -32.16 -33.44
C ALA A 385 -44.96 -30.82 -32.73
N THR A 386 -46.26 -30.49 -32.54
CA THR A 386 -46.67 -29.27 -31.80
C THR A 386 -46.21 -29.33 -30.36
N GLN A 387 -46.32 -30.45 -29.69
CA GLN A 387 -45.90 -30.67 -28.32
C GLN A 387 -44.35 -30.58 -28.18
N ARG A 388 -43.61 -31.06 -29.18
CA ARG A 388 -42.14 -30.86 -29.24
C ARG A 388 -41.77 -29.38 -29.41
N GLY A 389 -42.51 -28.64 -30.25
CA GLY A 389 -42.33 -27.20 -30.44
C GLY A 389 -42.58 -26.43 -29.12
N GLU A 390 -43.65 -26.78 -28.38
CA GLU A 390 -43.95 -26.20 -27.06
C GLU A 390 -42.81 -26.41 -26.06
N THR A 391 -42.30 -27.65 -26.03
CA THR A 391 -41.17 -27.98 -25.13
C THR A 391 -39.93 -27.15 -25.48
N LEU A 392 -39.62 -26.99 -26.77
CA LEU A 392 -38.45 -26.19 -27.25
C LEU A 392 -38.61 -24.71 -26.91
N THR A 393 -39.82 -24.14 -27.08
CA THR A 393 -40.12 -22.75 -26.74
C THR A 393 -40.02 -22.52 -25.25
N ARG A 394 -40.47 -23.46 -24.43
CA ARG A 394 -40.32 -23.42 -22.97
C ARG A 394 -38.85 -23.45 -22.55
N GLN A 395 -38.02 -24.26 -23.22
CA GLN A 395 -36.58 -24.32 -22.98
C GLN A 395 -35.86 -22.99 -23.32
N LEU A 396 -36.26 -22.29 -24.40
CA LEU A 396 -35.77 -20.96 -24.76
C LEU A 396 -36.10 -19.89 -23.70
N LEU A 397 -37.33 -19.95 -23.15
CA LEU A 397 -37.76 -19.01 -22.11
C LEU A 397 -37.02 -19.19 -20.78
N THR A 398 -36.68 -20.43 -20.42
CA THR A 398 -35.93 -20.72 -19.19
C THR A 398 -34.51 -20.07 -19.23
N TYR A 399 -33.91 -19.97 -20.41
CA TYR A 399 -32.62 -19.29 -20.62
C TYR A 399 -32.71 -17.77 -20.41
N SER A 400 -33.81 -17.14 -20.73
CA SER A 400 -34.06 -15.69 -20.67
C SER A 400 -34.19 -15.13 -19.23
N ARG A 401 -33.91 -15.89 -18.15
CA ARG A 401 -34.04 -15.53 -16.72
C ARG A 401 -35.42 -15.04 -16.26
N GLN A 402 -36.48 -15.29 -17.03
CA GLN A 402 -37.79 -14.74 -16.71
C GLN A 402 -38.77 -15.74 -16.09
N GLN A 403 -38.35 -16.99 -15.86
CA GLN A 403 -39.18 -17.98 -15.19
C GLN A 403 -39.09 -17.84 -13.67
N THR A 404 -40.25 -17.75 -13.01
CA THR A 404 -40.31 -17.68 -11.55
C THR A 404 -40.43 -19.07 -10.99
N LEU A 405 -39.44 -19.44 -10.20
CA LEU A 405 -39.48 -20.66 -9.44
C LEU A 405 -40.60 -20.56 -8.36
N THR A 406 -41.34 -21.64 -8.20
CA THR A 406 -42.26 -21.86 -7.08
C THR A 406 -41.69 -22.95 -6.17
N PRO A 407 -40.74 -22.62 -5.26
CA PRO A 407 -40.06 -23.63 -4.46
C PRO A 407 -41.00 -24.33 -3.50
N GLN A 408 -41.06 -25.65 -3.56
CA GLN A 408 -41.79 -26.54 -2.66
C GLN A 408 -40.82 -27.50 -1.98
N VAL A 409 -41.23 -28.08 -0.86
CA VAL A 409 -40.49 -29.14 -0.20
C VAL A 409 -40.67 -30.45 -0.94
N VAL A 410 -39.60 -30.96 -1.53
CA VAL A 410 -39.61 -32.21 -2.30
C VAL A 410 -38.88 -33.28 -1.52
N ASP A 411 -39.57 -34.38 -1.22
CA ASP A 411 -38.96 -35.59 -0.66
C ASP A 411 -38.40 -36.47 -1.77
N LEU A 412 -37.11 -36.58 -1.83
CA LEU A 412 -36.39 -37.34 -2.84
C LEU A 412 -36.60 -38.85 -2.74
N THR A 413 -36.99 -39.36 -1.53
CA THR A 413 -37.27 -40.80 -1.33
C THR A 413 -38.54 -41.22 -2.10
N GLN A 414 -39.48 -40.31 -2.29
CA GLN A 414 -40.68 -40.54 -3.08
C GLN A 414 -40.53 -40.07 -4.55
N ARG A 415 -39.87 -38.94 -4.75
CA ARG A 415 -39.82 -38.31 -6.06
C ARG A 415 -38.87 -39.00 -7.06
N LEU A 416 -37.68 -39.43 -6.65
CA LEU A 416 -36.74 -40.10 -7.55
C LEU A 416 -37.24 -41.43 -8.08
N PRO A 417 -37.92 -42.32 -7.30
CA PRO A 417 -38.58 -43.50 -7.86
C PRO A 417 -39.65 -43.17 -8.91
N MET A 418 -40.49 -42.12 -8.68
CA MET A 418 -41.46 -41.69 -9.70
C MET A 418 -40.82 -41.21 -11.00
N ILE A 419 -39.71 -40.46 -10.89
CA ILE A 419 -38.94 -40.01 -12.03
C ILE A 419 -38.34 -41.24 -12.75
N ARG A 420 -37.80 -42.23 -12.03
CA ARG A 420 -37.30 -43.49 -12.63
C ARG A 420 -38.39 -44.13 -13.50
N ASP A 421 -39.64 -44.27 -12.99
CA ASP A 421 -40.74 -44.91 -13.70
C ASP A 421 -41.11 -44.13 -14.98
N LEU A 422 -41.02 -42.79 -14.95
CA LEU A 422 -41.20 -41.92 -16.09
C LEU A 422 -40.06 -42.09 -17.12
N LEU A 423 -38.81 -42.11 -16.66
CA LEU A 423 -37.64 -42.31 -17.48
C LEU A 423 -37.64 -43.68 -18.15
N THR A 424 -38.06 -44.75 -17.43
CA THR A 424 -38.15 -46.12 -17.96
C THR A 424 -39.10 -46.19 -19.17
N ARG A 425 -40.15 -45.39 -19.18
CA ARG A 425 -41.11 -45.30 -20.30
C ARG A 425 -40.62 -44.43 -21.45
N SER A 426 -39.74 -43.47 -21.18
CA SER A 426 -39.27 -42.46 -22.12
C SER A 426 -37.92 -42.80 -22.79
N LEU A 427 -37.11 -43.62 -22.16
CA LEU A 427 -35.84 -44.08 -22.65
C LEU A 427 -36.01 -45.43 -23.38
N GLN A 428 -35.25 -45.67 -24.44
CA GLN A 428 -35.33 -46.92 -25.22
C GLN A 428 -35.00 -48.17 -24.37
N SER A 429 -35.55 -49.31 -24.79
CA SER A 429 -35.18 -50.62 -24.24
C SER A 429 -33.70 -50.90 -24.40
N GLY A 430 -32.94 -50.99 -23.32
CA GLY A 430 -31.50 -51.28 -23.32
C GLY A 430 -30.67 -50.46 -22.31
N ILE A 431 -31.30 -49.50 -21.58
CA ILE A 431 -30.63 -48.76 -20.50
C ILE A 431 -31.26 -49.20 -19.18
N GLU A 432 -30.43 -49.75 -18.29
CA GLU A 432 -30.84 -50.11 -16.90
C GLU A 432 -30.78 -48.87 -16.02
N ILE A 433 -31.93 -48.54 -15.34
CA ILE A 433 -32.02 -47.38 -14.48
C ILE A 433 -32.07 -47.83 -13.04
N THR A 434 -31.09 -47.41 -12.24
CA THR A 434 -31.00 -47.69 -10.81
C THR A 434 -31.22 -46.41 -10.00
N VAL A 435 -31.98 -46.52 -8.91
CA VAL A 435 -32.21 -45.39 -7.98
C VAL A 435 -31.79 -45.83 -6.58
N ASP A 436 -30.92 -45.05 -5.96
CA ASP A 436 -30.42 -45.32 -4.62
C ASP A 436 -30.56 -44.04 -3.77
N VAL A 437 -31.53 -44.06 -2.87
CA VAL A 437 -31.83 -42.95 -1.96
C VAL A 437 -31.92 -43.50 -0.54
N PRO A 438 -31.07 -43.05 0.38
CA PRO A 438 -31.12 -43.51 1.78
C PRO A 438 -32.42 -43.12 2.43
N ALA A 439 -32.88 -43.96 3.39
CA ALA A 439 -34.13 -43.74 4.13
C ALA A 439 -34.07 -42.50 5.05
N GLU A 440 -32.91 -41.97 5.32
CA GLU A 440 -32.70 -40.73 6.08
C GLU A 440 -33.14 -39.52 5.25
N ALA A 441 -34.04 -38.71 5.77
CA ALA A 441 -34.73 -37.61 5.10
C ALA A 441 -33.83 -36.77 4.16
N CYS A 442 -33.97 -36.98 2.85
CA CYS A 442 -33.37 -36.20 1.78
C CYS A 442 -34.43 -35.25 1.20
N ALA A 443 -34.90 -34.28 2.00
CA ALA A 443 -35.81 -33.24 1.55
C ALA A 443 -35.01 -32.01 1.07
N ILE A 444 -35.45 -31.45 -0.07
CA ILE A 444 -34.88 -30.25 -0.67
C ILE A 444 -36.02 -29.26 -0.94
N ARG A 445 -35.72 -27.96 -0.99
CA ARG A 445 -36.65 -26.90 -1.34
C ARG A 445 -36.38 -26.40 -2.75
N VAL A 446 -37.14 -26.89 -3.73
CA VAL A 446 -36.95 -26.56 -5.15
C VAL A 446 -38.28 -26.49 -5.87
N ASP A 447 -38.32 -25.96 -7.09
CA ASP A 447 -39.45 -26.11 -7.98
C ASP A 447 -39.48 -27.56 -8.50
N PRO A 448 -40.59 -28.31 -8.24
CA PRO A 448 -40.64 -29.72 -8.63
C PRO A 448 -40.58 -29.96 -10.13
N GLY A 449 -41.14 -29.04 -10.94
CA GLY A 449 -41.10 -29.14 -12.41
C GLY A 449 -39.70 -28.89 -12.97
N GLU A 450 -39.01 -27.88 -12.46
CA GLU A 450 -37.63 -27.58 -12.88
C GLU A 450 -36.64 -28.67 -12.43
N PHE A 451 -36.85 -29.25 -11.25
CA PHE A 451 -36.11 -30.41 -10.78
C PHE A 451 -36.28 -31.61 -11.70
N GLU A 452 -37.53 -31.95 -12.07
CA GLU A 452 -37.77 -33.04 -13.02
C GLU A 452 -37.16 -32.80 -14.39
N LEU A 453 -37.25 -31.56 -14.90
CA LEU A 453 -36.65 -31.15 -16.15
C LEU A 453 -35.12 -31.28 -16.12
N ALA A 454 -34.48 -30.89 -15.00
CA ALA A 454 -33.06 -31.03 -14.83
C ALA A 454 -32.61 -32.51 -14.88
N ILE A 455 -33.34 -33.39 -14.16
CA ILE A 455 -33.03 -34.84 -14.20
C ILE A 455 -33.30 -35.44 -15.58
N LEU A 456 -34.37 -35.02 -16.26
CA LEU A 456 -34.69 -35.45 -17.60
C LEU A 456 -33.61 -35.03 -18.62
N ASN A 457 -33.12 -33.80 -18.55
CA ASN A 457 -32.03 -33.32 -19.37
C ASN A 457 -30.75 -34.17 -19.20
N LEU A 458 -30.42 -34.55 -17.97
CA LEU A 458 -29.31 -35.42 -17.67
C LEU A 458 -29.52 -36.84 -18.25
N ALA A 459 -30.73 -37.36 -18.10
CA ALA A 459 -31.08 -38.69 -18.62
C ALA A 459 -31.09 -38.76 -20.15
N VAL A 460 -31.55 -37.70 -20.84
CA VAL A 460 -31.47 -37.59 -22.29
C VAL A 460 -30.01 -37.52 -22.78
N ASN A 461 -29.18 -36.73 -22.10
CA ASN A 461 -27.76 -36.68 -22.44
C ASN A 461 -27.06 -38.02 -22.21
N ALA A 462 -27.41 -38.73 -21.12
CA ALA A 462 -26.89 -40.07 -20.87
C ALA A 462 -27.33 -41.07 -21.95
N LYS A 463 -28.62 -41.03 -22.39
CA LYS A 463 -29.11 -41.84 -23.50
C LYS A 463 -28.29 -41.62 -24.80
N ASP A 464 -28.08 -40.37 -25.14
CA ASP A 464 -27.32 -40.01 -26.35
C ASP A 464 -25.86 -40.47 -26.27
N ALA A 465 -25.32 -40.57 -25.05
CA ALA A 465 -23.96 -41.08 -24.83
C ALA A 465 -23.87 -42.62 -24.80
N MET A 466 -25.02 -43.33 -24.74
CA MET A 466 -25.11 -44.78 -24.65
C MET A 466 -25.95 -45.41 -25.83
N PRO A 467 -25.49 -45.26 -27.08
CA PRO A 467 -26.28 -45.75 -28.25
C PRO A 467 -26.49 -47.26 -28.24
N ASP A 468 -25.58 -48.01 -27.66
CA ASP A 468 -25.64 -49.48 -27.60
C ASP A 468 -26.23 -50.00 -26.27
N GLY A 469 -26.84 -49.13 -25.46
CA GLY A 469 -27.33 -49.44 -24.13
C GLY A 469 -26.27 -49.19 -23.04
N GLY A 470 -26.69 -49.46 -21.77
CA GLY A 470 -25.78 -49.22 -20.63
C GLY A 470 -26.56 -49.09 -19.32
N SER A 471 -25.98 -48.40 -18.32
CA SER A 471 -26.63 -48.14 -17.04
C SER A 471 -26.62 -46.66 -16.70
N LEU A 472 -27.77 -46.20 -16.16
CA LEU A 472 -27.96 -44.86 -15.60
C LEU A 472 -28.26 -44.96 -14.09
N SER A 473 -27.44 -44.43 -13.25
CA SER A 473 -27.63 -44.47 -11.80
C SER A 473 -27.96 -43.09 -11.23
N LEU A 474 -29.05 -43.01 -10.47
CA LEU A 474 -29.44 -41.82 -9.73
C LEU A 474 -29.21 -42.07 -8.24
N ARG A 475 -28.39 -41.29 -7.61
CA ARG A 475 -28.09 -41.44 -6.17
C ARG A 475 -28.28 -40.10 -5.46
N ALA A 476 -28.90 -40.11 -4.32
CA ALA A 476 -28.98 -38.94 -3.45
C ALA A 476 -28.34 -39.25 -2.10
N LYS A 477 -27.59 -38.30 -1.57
CA LYS A 477 -26.99 -38.44 -0.24
C LYS A 477 -26.82 -37.08 0.43
N PRO A 478 -27.10 -36.97 1.76
CA PRO A 478 -26.79 -35.76 2.49
C PRO A 478 -25.28 -35.54 2.58
N VAL A 479 -24.85 -34.29 2.45
CA VAL A 479 -23.42 -33.88 2.53
C VAL A 479 -23.31 -32.53 3.23
N THR A 480 -22.25 -32.33 3.98
CA THR A 480 -21.91 -31.02 4.57
C THR A 480 -20.76 -30.41 3.77
N LEU A 481 -20.99 -29.24 3.16
CA LEU A 481 -19.97 -28.50 2.43
C LEU A 481 -19.27 -27.51 3.37
N LYS A 482 -17.93 -27.44 3.24
CA LYS A 482 -17.09 -26.46 3.94
C LYS A 482 -16.62 -25.46 2.90
N GLY A 483 -16.91 -24.17 3.07
CA GLY A 483 -16.72 -23.12 2.08
C GLY A 483 -15.34 -23.08 1.39
N GLU A 484 -14.29 -23.47 2.08
CA GLU A 484 -12.92 -23.52 1.53
C GLU A 484 -12.71 -24.67 0.51
N ALA A 485 -13.60 -25.68 0.48
CA ALA A 485 -13.46 -26.84 -0.40
C ALA A 485 -14.27 -26.72 -1.70
N THR A 486 -15.01 -25.63 -1.92
CA THR A 486 -15.81 -25.40 -3.12
C THR A 486 -15.36 -24.15 -3.83
N GLU A 487 -15.18 -24.20 -5.17
CA GLU A 487 -14.80 -23.02 -5.99
C GLU A 487 -15.76 -21.83 -5.81
N GLU A 488 -16.94 -22.06 -5.26
CA GLU A 488 -18.01 -21.08 -5.10
C GLU A 488 -18.27 -20.66 -3.65
N GLY A 489 -17.48 -21.13 -2.69
CA GLY A 489 -17.58 -20.74 -1.28
C GLY A 489 -18.83 -21.23 -0.56
N LEU A 490 -19.57 -22.23 -1.08
CA LEU A 490 -20.79 -22.76 -0.47
C LEU A 490 -20.48 -23.53 0.80
N ALA A 491 -21.19 -23.20 1.90
CA ALA A 491 -21.05 -23.86 3.21
C ALA A 491 -22.44 -24.17 3.78
N GLY A 492 -22.58 -25.34 4.44
CA GLY A 492 -23.82 -25.76 5.07
C GLY A 492 -24.21 -27.18 4.71
N GLU A 493 -25.47 -27.55 5.06
CA GLU A 493 -26.03 -28.86 4.76
C GLU A 493 -26.67 -28.87 3.37
N PHE A 494 -26.27 -29.84 2.56
CA PHE A 494 -26.75 -30.03 1.19
C PHE A 494 -27.14 -31.47 0.96
N VAL A 495 -27.93 -31.72 -0.08
CA VAL A 495 -28.13 -33.05 -0.65
C VAL A 495 -27.42 -33.10 -2.00
N ALA A 496 -26.47 -34.02 -2.14
CA ALA A 496 -25.78 -34.31 -3.39
C ALA A 496 -26.60 -35.34 -4.20
N ILE A 497 -27.13 -34.90 -5.33
CA ILE A 497 -27.88 -35.73 -6.27
C ILE A 497 -26.96 -36.04 -7.45
N ARG A 498 -26.51 -37.28 -7.51
CA ARG A 498 -25.58 -37.75 -8.52
C ARG A 498 -26.30 -38.55 -9.60
N VAL A 499 -26.14 -38.13 -10.84
CA VAL A 499 -26.61 -38.82 -12.03
C VAL A 499 -25.40 -39.28 -12.80
N ALA A 500 -25.23 -40.60 -12.94
CA ALA A 500 -24.04 -41.18 -13.58
C ALA A 500 -24.44 -42.18 -14.64
N ASP A 501 -23.85 -42.07 -15.83
CA ASP A 501 -23.99 -42.96 -16.97
C ASP A 501 -22.68 -43.75 -17.25
N THR A 502 -22.83 -44.85 -17.99
CA THR A 502 -21.69 -45.67 -18.50
C THR A 502 -21.42 -45.44 -19.97
N GLY A 503 -21.70 -44.25 -20.50
CA GLY A 503 -21.57 -43.90 -21.89
C GLY A 503 -20.13 -43.56 -22.31
N GLN A 504 -20.01 -42.91 -23.47
CA GLN A 504 -18.72 -42.57 -24.09
C GLN A 504 -17.87 -41.55 -23.32
N GLY A 505 -18.43 -40.86 -22.31
CA GLY A 505 -17.73 -39.85 -21.55
C GLY A 505 -17.48 -38.55 -22.29
N ILE A 506 -16.73 -37.64 -21.64
CA ILE A 506 -16.41 -36.29 -22.13
C ILE A 506 -14.90 -36.09 -22.09
N ALA A 507 -14.30 -35.59 -23.16
CA ALA A 507 -12.88 -35.27 -23.22
C ALA A 507 -12.51 -34.15 -22.22
N VAL A 508 -11.32 -34.25 -21.62
CA VAL A 508 -10.86 -33.35 -20.52
C VAL A 508 -10.89 -31.87 -20.95
N GLU A 509 -10.56 -31.57 -22.21
CA GLU A 509 -10.53 -30.21 -22.77
C GLU A 509 -11.93 -29.55 -22.82
N ASN A 510 -12.98 -30.33 -22.78
CA ASN A 510 -14.36 -29.90 -22.86
C ASN A 510 -15.04 -29.75 -21.49
N LEU A 511 -14.47 -30.34 -20.41
CA LEU A 511 -15.07 -30.35 -19.09
C LEU A 511 -15.34 -28.95 -18.52
N THR A 512 -14.48 -27.98 -18.82
CA THR A 512 -14.66 -26.58 -18.37
C THR A 512 -15.75 -25.84 -19.14
N LYS A 513 -16.15 -26.31 -20.33
CA LYS A 513 -17.08 -25.65 -21.23
C LYS A 513 -18.47 -26.29 -21.27
N VAL A 514 -18.64 -27.49 -20.67
CA VAL A 514 -19.89 -28.25 -20.78
C VAL A 514 -21.11 -27.56 -20.20
N PHE A 515 -20.92 -26.60 -19.29
CA PHE A 515 -21.98 -25.77 -18.72
C PHE A 515 -22.18 -24.45 -19.45
N GLU A 516 -21.33 -24.13 -20.46
CA GLU A 516 -21.53 -22.95 -21.29
C GLU A 516 -22.77 -23.14 -22.19
N PRO A 517 -23.64 -22.13 -22.31
CA PRO A 517 -24.79 -22.18 -23.19
C PRO A 517 -24.37 -22.37 -24.64
N PHE A 518 -25.16 -23.19 -25.37
CA PHE A 518 -24.95 -23.56 -26.77
C PHE A 518 -23.69 -24.42 -27.05
N PHE A 519 -22.92 -24.78 -26.02
CA PHE A 519 -21.81 -25.69 -26.19
C PHE A 519 -22.32 -27.10 -26.45
N THR A 520 -21.91 -27.69 -27.57
CA THR A 520 -22.26 -29.06 -27.95
C THR A 520 -21.14 -29.68 -28.76
N THR A 521 -20.87 -30.96 -28.53
CA THR A 521 -19.97 -31.81 -29.35
C THR A 521 -20.73 -32.64 -30.35
N LYS A 522 -22.07 -32.53 -30.41
CA LYS A 522 -22.93 -33.28 -31.34
C LYS A 522 -23.00 -32.58 -32.71
N GLU A 523 -23.30 -33.34 -33.77
CA GLU A 523 -23.49 -32.78 -35.10
C GLU A 523 -24.56 -31.69 -35.15
N VAL A 524 -24.41 -30.73 -36.04
CA VAL A 524 -25.34 -29.62 -36.24
C VAL A 524 -26.78 -30.13 -36.40
N GLY A 525 -27.66 -29.69 -35.52
CA GLY A 525 -29.11 -30.11 -35.53
C GLY A 525 -29.43 -31.31 -34.63
N LYS A 526 -28.45 -32.00 -34.04
CA LYS A 526 -28.66 -33.15 -33.13
C LYS A 526 -28.51 -32.78 -31.63
N GLY A 527 -28.05 -31.56 -31.33
CA GLY A 527 -27.92 -31.09 -29.95
C GLY A 527 -28.12 -29.58 -29.87
N THR A 528 -28.91 -29.13 -28.89
CA THR A 528 -29.17 -27.68 -28.64
C THR A 528 -28.03 -27.00 -27.87
N GLY A 529 -27.17 -27.78 -27.18
CA GLY A 529 -26.17 -27.25 -26.26
C GLY A 529 -26.74 -26.54 -25.02
N LEU A 530 -28.04 -26.69 -24.74
CA LEU A 530 -28.70 -25.99 -23.64
C LEU A 530 -28.95 -26.87 -22.40
N GLY A 531 -28.90 -28.22 -22.53
CA GLY A 531 -29.33 -29.13 -21.46
C GLY A 531 -28.47 -29.03 -20.19
N LEU A 532 -27.16 -29.01 -20.31
CA LEU A 532 -26.28 -28.92 -19.15
C LEU A 532 -26.21 -27.50 -18.56
N SER A 533 -26.29 -26.47 -19.39
CA SER A 533 -26.37 -25.09 -18.91
C SER A 533 -27.68 -24.83 -18.13
N GLN A 534 -28.81 -25.49 -18.49
CA GLN A 534 -30.04 -25.46 -17.74
C GLN A 534 -29.90 -26.13 -16.36
N VAL A 535 -29.26 -27.30 -16.31
CA VAL A 535 -28.98 -27.99 -15.03
C VAL A 535 -28.14 -27.12 -14.11
N TYR A 536 -27.13 -26.48 -14.64
CA TYR A 536 -26.29 -25.55 -13.89
C TYR A 536 -27.08 -24.32 -13.41
N GLY A 537 -27.89 -23.72 -14.29
CA GLY A 537 -28.74 -22.58 -13.97
C GLY A 537 -29.77 -22.92 -12.89
N PHE A 538 -30.45 -24.09 -12.98
CA PHE A 538 -31.37 -24.59 -11.98
C PHE A 538 -30.69 -24.77 -10.60
N ALA A 539 -29.51 -25.40 -10.57
CA ALA A 539 -28.74 -25.60 -9.33
C ALA A 539 -28.44 -24.28 -8.66
N LYS A 540 -27.94 -23.29 -9.44
CA LYS A 540 -27.62 -21.94 -8.95
C LYS A 540 -28.84 -21.17 -8.44
N GLN A 541 -29.93 -21.18 -9.18
CA GLN A 541 -31.20 -20.52 -8.78
C GLN A 541 -31.81 -21.14 -7.52
N SER A 542 -31.55 -22.43 -7.29
CA SER A 542 -31.98 -23.15 -6.09
C SER A 542 -31.01 -23.01 -4.92
N GLY A 543 -29.99 -22.11 -5.00
CA GLY A 543 -29.00 -21.88 -3.95
C GLY A 543 -27.92 -22.96 -3.83
N GLY A 544 -27.72 -23.75 -4.89
CA GLY A 544 -26.80 -24.84 -4.97
C GLY A 544 -25.75 -24.69 -6.06
N MET A 545 -25.14 -25.82 -6.46
CA MET A 545 -24.16 -25.90 -7.53
C MET A 545 -24.26 -27.22 -8.28
N ALA A 546 -23.70 -27.29 -9.50
CA ALA A 546 -23.54 -28.52 -10.26
C ALA A 546 -22.07 -28.74 -10.63
N THR A 547 -21.64 -30.00 -10.54
CA THR A 547 -20.27 -30.40 -10.90
C THR A 547 -20.33 -31.57 -11.88
N VAL A 548 -19.28 -31.69 -12.72
CA VAL A 548 -19.13 -32.78 -13.69
C VAL A 548 -17.82 -33.51 -13.44
N THR A 549 -17.88 -34.83 -13.48
CA THR A 549 -16.71 -35.70 -13.54
C THR A 549 -16.92 -36.71 -14.65
N SER A 550 -15.99 -36.80 -15.59
CA SER A 550 -16.10 -37.73 -16.73
C SER A 550 -14.74 -38.28 -17.11
N THR A 551 -14.76 -39.46 -17.64
CA THR A 551 -13.56 -40.08 -18.24
C THR A 551 -14.00 -40.64 -19.58
N GLU A 552 -13.32 -40.28 -20.66
CA GLU A 552 -13.61 -40.74 -22.00
C GLU A 552 -13.59 -42.28 -22.07
N GLY A 553 -14.61 -42.88 -22.64
CA GLY A 553 -14.82 -44.32 -22.69
C GLY A 553 -15.31 -45.00 -21.42
N ARG A 554 -15.54 -44.26 -20.33
CA ARG A 554 -16.02 -44.82 -19.02
C ARG A 554 -17.33 -44.23 -18.50
N GLY A 555 -17.80 -43.15 -19.13
CA GLY A 555 -19.04 -42.48 -18.76
C GLY A 555 -18.89 -41.15 -18.06
N THR A 556 -20.03 -40.54 -17.76
CA THR A 556 -20.13 -39.20 -17.14
C THR A 556 -20.92 -39.27 -15.84
N SER A 557 -20.49 -38.49 -14.86
CA SER A 557 -21.20 -38.30 -13.62
C SER A 557 -21.38 -36.82 -13.35
N ILE A 558 -22.64 -36.39 -13.25
CA ILE A 558 -23.00 -35.01 -12.90
C ILE A 558 -23.62 -35.05 -11.50
N THR A 559 -23.14 -34.18 -10.61
CA THR A 559 -23.64 -34.06 -9.25
C THR A 559 -24.22 -32.66 -9.05
N ILE A 560 -25.48 -32.63 -8.65
CA ILE A 560 -26.22 -31.42 -8.28
C ILE A 560 -26.25 -31.35 -6.76
N PHE A 561 -25.75 -30.27 -6.18
CA PHE A 561 -25.80 -29.98 -4.76
C PHE A 561 -26.92 -28.98 -4.49
N LEU A 562 -27.93 -29.36 -3.70
CA LEU A 562 -29.07 -28.51 -3.35
C LEU A 562 -29.18 -28.36 -1.84
N PRO A 563 -29.59 -27.19 -1.31
CA PRO A 563 -29.75 -26.97 0.11
C PRO A 563 -30.72 -27.97 0.72
N ARG A 564 -30.34 -28.64 1.78
CA ARG A 564 -31.18 -29.57 2.53
C ARG A 564 -32.19 -28.78 3.34
N THR A 565 -33.44 -29.27 3.40
CA THR A 565 -34.47 -28.73 4.30
C THR A 565 -34.99 -29.81 5.26
N HIS A 566 -35.37 -29.36 6.45
CA HIS A 566 -36.01 -30.23 7.48
C HIS A 566 -37.52 -30.01 7.55
N ASP A 567 -38.06 -29.17 6.67
CA ASP A 567 -39.50 -28.93 6.62
C ASP A 567 -40.26 -30.18 6.13
N ALA A 568 -41.43 -30.42 6.68
CA ALA A 568 -42.29 -31.55 6.26
C ALA A 568 -42.89 -31.28 4.87
N PRO A 569 -42.93 -32.26 3.96
CA PRO A 569 -43.62 -32.14 2.69
C PRO A 569 -45.10 -31.82 2.89
N GLN A 570 -45.61 -30.80 2.20
CA GLN A 570 -47.04 -30.55 2.16
C GLN A 570 -47.74 -31.61 1.33
N ALA A 571 -48.68 -32.33 1.91
CA ALA A 571 -49.48 -33.29 1.18
C ALA A 571 -50.33 -32.57 0.13
N VAL A 572 -50.15 -32.93 -1.16
CA VAL A 572 -51.04 -32.47 -2.22
C VAL A 572 -52.39 -33.21 -2.08
N PRO A 573 -53.52 -32.53 -1.92
CA PRO A 573 -54.83 -33.22 -1.89
C PRO A 573 -55.08 -33.88 -3.23
N ALA A 574 -55.43 -35.17 -3.21
CA ALA A 574 -55.85 -35.89 -4.39
C ALA A 574 -57.17 -35.29 -4.92
N PRO A 575 -57.31 -35.05 -6.23
CA PRO A 575 -58.61 -34.53 -6.79
C PRO A 575 -59.68 -35.57 -6.68
N ALA A 576 -60.73 -35.23 -5.93
CA ALA A 576 -61.96 -36.03 -5.91
C ALA A 576 -62.73 -35.84 -7.21
N PRO A 577 -63.36 -36.91 -7.77
CA PRO A 577 -64.22 -36.78 -8.95
C PRO A 577 -65.56 -36.22 -8.52
N ALA A 578 -65.93 -35.02 -8.99
CA ALA A 578 -67.24 -34.43 -8.79
C ALA A 578 -68.11 -34.56 -10.04
N PRO A 579 -69.41 -34.75 -9.89
CA PRO A 579 -70.35 -35.04 -10.97
C PRO A 579 -70.64 -33.82 -11.86
N VAL A 580 -70.91 -34.09 -13.13
CA VAL A 580 -71.20 -33.13 -14.21
C VAL A 580 -72.57 -32.56 -14.06
N PRO A 581 -72.79 -31.23 -13.95
CA PRO A 581 -74.08 -30.64 -14.26
C PRO A 581 -74.09 -30.20 -15.72
N THR A 582 -75.00 -30.73 -16.51
CA THR A 582 -75.45 -30.31 -17.84
C THR A 582 -76.46 -29.16 -17.67
N GLU A 583 -75.93 -27.91 -17.54
CA GLU A 583 -76.78 -26.73 -17.70
C GLU A 583 -76.03 -25.73 -18.63
N THR A 584 -76.76 -25.07 -19.53
CA THR A 584 -76.28 -24.07 -20.48
C THR A 584 -75.51 -23.00 -19.74
N ALA A 585 -74.19 -22.92 -20.00
CA ALA A 585 -73.28 -22.13 -19.23
C ALA A 585 -73.21 -20.64 -19.74
N GLY A 586 -74.31 -19.92 -19.70
CA GLY A 586 -74.38 -18.47 -19.87
C GLY A 586 -73.63 -17.84 -21.06
N VAL A 587 -73.25 -16.56 -20.92
CA VAL A 587 -72.53 -15.76 -21.94
C VAL A 587 -71.05 -15.50 -21.51
N ALA A 588 -70.12 -15.91 -22.34
CA ALA A 588 -68.68 -15.60 -22.14
C ALA A 588 -68.25 -14.42 -23.03
N LEU A 589 -67.68 -13.38 -22.43
CA LEU A 589 -67.01 -12.26 -23.11
C LEU A 589 -65.57 -12.62 -23.30
N LEU A 590 -65.17 -12.91 -24.54
CA LEU A 590 -63.77 -13.20 -24.93
C LEU A 590 -63.09 -11.92 -25.42
N VAL A 591 -61.90 -11.63 -24.86
CA VAL A 591 -61.11 -10.45 -25.20
C VAL A 591 -59.74 -10.92 -25.67
N GLU A 592 -59.53 -10.87 -26.98
CA GLU A 592 -58.31 -11.34 -27.66
C GLU A 592 -58.11 -10.53 -28.91
N ASP A 593 -56.92 -9.95 -29.10
CA ASP A 593 -56.58 -9.10 -30.26
C ASP A 593 -56.18 -9.91 -31.50
N ASN A 594 -55.69 -11.15 -31.29
CA ASN A 594 -55.38 -12.05 -32.40
C ASN A 594 -56.64 -12.84 -32.81
N HIS A 595 -57.09 -12.60 -34.02
CA HIS A 595 -58.32 -13.19 -34.56
C HIS A 595 -58.31 -14.73 -34.57
N ASP A 596 -57.16 -15.33 -34.96
CA ASP A 596 -57.04 -16.79 -35.07
C ASP A 596 -57.01 -17.46 -33.69
N VAL A 597 -56.35 -16.85 -32.72
CA VAL A 597 -56.34 -17.30 -31.31
C VAL A 597 -57.75 -17.13 -30.69
N ALA A 598 -58.43 -16.03 -30.98
CA ALA A 598 -59.79 -15.77 -30.55
C ALA A 598 -60.80 -16.84 -31.10
N GLU A 599 -60.62 -17.26 -32.35
CA GLU A 599 -61.48 -18.29 -32.94
C GLU A 599 -61.31 -19.64 -32.23
N VAL A 600 -60.06 -20.08 -31.95
CA VAL A 600 -59.78 -21.30 -31.18
C VAL A 600 -60.34 -21.22 -29.77
N ALA A 601 -60.14 -20.10 -29.06
CA ALA A 601 -60.65 -19.87 -27.69
C ALA A 601 -62.17 -19.87 -27.67
N ALA A 602 -62.83 -19.22 -28.63
CA ALA A 602 -64.28 -19.17 -28.76
C ALA A 602 -64.85 -20.56 -28.99
N GLU A 603 -64.20 -21.38 -29.79
CA GLU A 603 -64.64 -22.77 -30.05
C GLU A 603 -64.54 -23.62 -28.79
N TYR A 604 -63.45 -23.48 -27.95
CA TYR A 604 -63.39 -24.19 -26.69
C TYR A 604 -64.45 -23.72 -25.69
N LEU A 605 -64.78 -22.44 -25.61
CA LEU A 605 -65.87 -21.91 -24.78
C LEU A 605 -67.21 -22.39 -25.22
N ARG A 606 -67.47 -22.45 -26.55
CA ARG A 606 -68.74 -23.02 -27.10
C ARG A 606 -68.89 -24.51 -26.74
N GLN A 607 -67.80 -25.27 -26.83
CA GLN A 607 -67.77 -26.68 -26.44
C GLN A 607 -68.07 -26.89 -24.94
N LEU A 608 -67.73 -25.89 -24.10
CA LEU A 608 -68.05 -25.85 -22.70
C LEU A 608 -69.45 -25.33 -22.40
N GLY A 609 -70.30 -25.01 -23.43
CA GLY A 609 -71.70 -24.61 -23.31
C GLY A 609 -71.90 -23.08 -23.28
N TYR A 610 -70.90 -22.26 -23.44
CA TYR A 610 -71.02 -20.80 -23.43
C TYR A 610 -71.45 -20.23 -24.78
N ARG A 611 -72.30 -19.20 -24.76
CA ARG A 611 -72.47 -18.28 -25.91
C ARG A 611 -71.36 -17.29 -25.87
N VAL A 612 -70.60 -17.20 -26.92
CA VAL A 612 -69.32 -16.36 -26.93
C VAL A 612 -69.55 -15.05 -27.67
N ARG A 613 -69.24 -13.97 -27.00
CA ARG A 613 -69.14 -12.63 -27.58
C ARG A 613 -67.63 -12.23 -27.63
N ASN A 614 -67.10 -11.97 -28.81
CA ASN A 614 -65.71 -11.65 -29.03
C ASN A 614 -65.55 -10.14 -29.16
N VAL A 615 -64.49 -9.58 -28.49
CA VAL A 615 -64.06 -8.17 -28.62
C VAL A 615 -62.51 -8.13 -28.69
N ALA A 616 -61.97 -7.20 -29.45
CA ALA A 616 -60.54 -7.19 -29.75
C ALA A 616 -59.65 -6.47 -28.70
N HIS A 617 -60.23 -5.72 -27.75
CA HIS A 617 -59.45 -4.95 -26.78
C HIS A 617 -60.27 -4.66 -25.49
N ALA A 618 -59.54 -4.38 -24.40
CA ALA A 618 -60.11 -4.19 -23.06
C ALA A 618 -61.16 -3.07 -22.96
N GLN A 619 -61.01 -1.99 -23.73
CA GLN A 619 -61.99 -0.88 -23.73
C GLN A 619 -63.33 -1.31 -24.33
N ALA A 620 -63.31 -2.12 -25.41
CA ALA A 620 -64.55 -2.69 -25.97
C ALA A 620 -65.23 -3.66 -25.00
N ALA A 621 -64.42 -4.43 -24.25
CA ALA A 621 -64.92 -5.31 -23.18
C ALA A 621 -65.66 -4.53 -22.07
N MET A 622 -65.05 -3.45 -21.59
CA MET A 622 -65.66 -2.57 -20.59
C MET A 622 -66.94 -1.88 -21.12
N ALA A 623 -66.98 -1.52 -22.39
CA ALA A 623 -68.23 -0.99 -23.00
C ALA A 623 -69.31 -2.08 -23.10
N ALA A 624 -68.96 -3.30 -23.48
CA ALA A 624 -69.91 -4.42 -23.56
C ALA A 624 -70.45 -4.75 -22.16
N LEU A 625 -69.68 -4.79 -21.11
CA LEU A 625 -70.11 -5.06 -19.73
C LEU A 625 -71.00 -3.95 -19.15
N ARG A 626 -70.98 -2.72 -19.68
CA ARG A 626 -71.88 -1.63 -19.26
C ARG A 626 -73.24 -1.70 -19.97
N LEU A 627 -73.29 -2.23 -21.17
CA LEU A 627 -74.48 -2.24 -22.01
C LEU A 627 -75.30 -3.53 -21.86
N ASP A 628 -74.70 -4.61 -21.39
CA ASP A 628 -75.25 -5.95 -21.39
C ASP A 628 -75.07 -6.59 -20.01
N ALA A 629 -76.17 -6.83 -19.30
CA ALA A 629 -76.19 -7.44 -17.94
C ALA A 629 -76.10 -8.98 -17.97
N GLU A 630 -76.00 -9.62 -19.14
CA GLU A 630 -76.01 -11.08 -19.31
C GLU A 630 -74.61 -11.74 -19.42
N VAL A 631 -73.53 -11.07 -19.09
CA VAL A 631 -72.15 -11.65 -19.17
C VAL A 631 -71.86 -12.45 -17.88
N ASP A 632 -71.60 -13.76 -18.02
CA ASP A 632 -71.36 -14.70 -16.92
C ASP A 632 -69.89 -15.04 -16.75
N LEU A 633 -69.04 -14.72 -17.71
CA LEU A 633 -67.54 -14.96 -17.69
C LEU A 633 -66.79 -13.95 -18.56
N VAL A 634 -65.71 -13.39 -18.06
CA VAL A 634 -64.77 -12.66 -18.88
C VAL A 634 -63.51 -13.52 -19.02
N PHE A 635 -63.12 -13.77 -20.28
CA PHE A 635 -61.87 -14.47 -20.64
C PHE A 635 -61.03 -13.58 -21.50
N SER A 636 -59.85 -13.16 -21.02
CA SER A 636 -59.06 -12.13 -21.67
C SER A 636 -57.57 -12.52 -21.79
N ASP A 637 -56.94 -12.17 -22.91
CA ASP A 637 -55.46 -12.13 -22.94
C ASP A 637 -54.93 -11.04 -22.03
N ILE A 638 -53.75 -11.25 -21.45
CA ILE A 638 -53.02 -10.24 -20.66
C ILE A 638 -52.38 -9.21 -21.56
N LEU A 639 -51.70 -9.63 -22.64
CA LEU A 639 -50.92 -8.77 -23.53
C LEU A 639 -51.78 -8.34 -24.73
N MET A 640 -52.37 -7.15 -24.64
CA MET A 640 -53.16 -6.57 -25.73
C MET A 640 -52.69 -5.17 -26.04
N PRO A 641 -52.57 -4.75 -27.31
CA PRO A 641 -52.26 -3.38 -27.69
C PRO A 641 -53.42 -2.41 -27.33
N GLY A 642 -53.10 -1.13 -26.95
CA GLY A 642 -54.14 -0.12 -26.83
C GLY A 642 -54.38 0.48 -25.45
N GLY A 643 -53.36 0.55 -24.59
CA GLY A 643 -53.39 1.38 -23.38
C GLY A 643 -53.99 0.73 -22.12
N MET A 644 -54.89 -0.20 -22.20
CA MET A 644 -55.40 -1.01 -21.09
C MET A 644 -55.11 -2.49 -21.39
N ASN A 645 -54.30 -3.15 -20.57
CA ASN A 645 -53.97 -4.56 -20.71
C ASN A 645 -54.99 -5.45 -20.00
N GLY A 646 -54.91 -6.79 -20.17
CA GLY A 646 -55.87 -7.72 -19.57
C GLY A 646 -55.88 -7.72 -18.04
N LEU A 647 -54.75 -7.41 -17.39
CA LEU A 647 -54.66 -7.29 -15.93
C LEU A 647 -55.39 -6.04 -15.43
N ASP A 648 -55.27 -4.92 -16.13
CA ASP A 648 -55.99 -3.69 -15.82
C ASP A 648 -57.52 -3.89 -16.02
N LEU A 649 -57.89 -4.63 -17.09
CA LEU A 649 -59.28 -5.02 -17.32
C LEU A 649 -59.81 -5.87 -16.16
N ALA A 650 -59.07 -6.89 -15.74
CA ALA A 650 -59.46 -7.77 -14.63
C ALA A 650 -59.66 -7.00 -13.31
N ARG A 651 -58.75 -6.02 -13.01
CA ARG A 651 -58.88 -5.15 -11.85
C ARG A 651 -60.16 -4.28 -11.91
N GLU A 652 -60.43 -3.72 -13.07
CA GLU A 652 -61.62 -2.87 -13.26
C GLU A 652 -62.93 -3.67 -13.21
N VAL A 653 -62.93 -4.89 -13.80
CA VAL A 653 -64.07 -5.81 -13.70
C VAL A 653 -64.32 -6.26 -12.26
N ASN A 654 -63.28 -6.73 -11.56
CA ASN A 654 -63.41 -7.14 -10.16
C ASN A 654 -63.88 -6.00 -9.24
N LYS A 655 -63.56 -4.74 -9.56
CA LYS A 655 -64.02 -3.57 -8.79
C LYS A 655 -65.51 -3.20 -9.06
N ARG A 656 -65.94 -3.28 -10.33
CA ARG A 656 -67.29 -2.81 -10.75
C ARG A 656 -68.30 -3.91 -10.83
N PHE A 657 -67.88 -5.13 -11.11
CA PHE A 657 -68.70 -6.31 -11.33
C PHE A 657 -68.10 -7.51 -10.56
N PRO A 658 -68.10 -7.48 -9.22
CA PRO A 658 -67.42 -8.49 -8.40
C PRO A 658 -67.97 -9.92 -8.54
N GLU A 659 -69.16 -10.02 -9.04
CA GLU A 659 -69.89 -11.30 -9.29
C GLU A 659 -69.46 -11.97 -10.60
N ILE A 660 -68.85 -11.23 -11.54
CA ILE A 660 -68.38 -11.77 -12.83
C ILE A 660 -67.03 -12.41 -12.67
N PRO A 661 -66.84 -13.70 -12.92
CA PRO A 661 -65.56 -14.37 -12.92
C PRO A 661 -64.72 -13.87 -14.08
N VAL A 662 -63.46 -13.60 -13.76
CA VAL A 662 -62.43 -13.19 -14.74
C VAL A 662 -61.32 -14.24 -14.80
N LEU A 663 -61.08 -14.75 -16.00
CA LEU A 663 -59.96 -15.66 -16.33
C LEU A 663 -59.03 -14.95 -17.31
N LEU A 664 -57.74 -14.89 -17.00
CA LEU A 664 -56.74 -14.33 -17.88
C LEU A 664 -55.94 -15.44 -18.58
N ALA A 665 -55.58 -15.21 -19.84
CA ALA A 665 -54.66 -16.06 -20.59
C ALA A 665 -53.35 -15.34 -20.82
N THR A 666 -52.21 -16.06 -20.80
CA THR A 666 -50.89 -15.49 -21.12
C THR A 666 -49.94 -16.52 -21.68
N GLY A 667 -49.11 -16.14 -22.64
CA GLY A 667 -47.95 -16.89 -23.08
C GLY A 667 -46.67 -16.61 -22.28
N TYR A 668 -46.70 -15.68 -21.30
CA TYR A 668 -45.55 -15.14 -20.63
C TYR A 668 -45.70 -15.17 -19.10
N SER A 669 -44.72 -15.79 -18.43
CA SER A 669 -44.81 -16.07 -16.99
C SER A 669 -44.66 -14.82 -16.08
N ALA A 670 -44.02 -13.75 -16.53
CA ALA A 670 -43.85 -12.54 -15.72
C ALA A 670 -45.19 -11.82 -15.47
N SER A 671 -46.05 -11.72 -16.50
CA SER A 671 -47.36 -11.11 -16.41
C SER A 671 -48.35 -11.95 -15.57
N ALA A 672 -48.17 -13.26 -15.52
CA ALA A 672 -48.97 -14.19 -14.71
C ALA A 672 -48.82 -13.92 -13.19
N LYS A 673 -47.59 -13.55 -12.72
CA LYS A 673 -47.35 -13.26 -11.30
C LYS A 673 -48.17 -12.10 -10.76
N ASP A 674 -48.17 -11.02 -11.53
CA ASP A 674 -48.90 -9.82 -11.13
C ASP A 674 -50.42 -10.08 -11.06
N ALA A 675 -50.95 -10.91 -11.97
CA ALA A 675 -52.33 -11.31 -11.95
C ALA A 675 -52.68 -12.19 -10.71
N VAL A 676 -51.83 -13.19 -10.41
CA VAL A 676 -52.00 -14.07 -9.24
C VAL A 676 -51.94 -13.28 -7.93
N ARG A 677 -51.00 -12.32 -7.79
CA ARG A 677 -50.92 -11.43 -6.63
C ARG A 677 -52.18 -10.62 -6.39
N HIS A 678 -52.98 -10.38 -7.45
CA HIS A 678 -54.26 -9.68 -7.36
C HIS A 678 -55.47 -10.61 -7.29
N GLY A 679 -55.23 -11.91 -7.07
CA GLY A 679 -56.31 -12.89 -6.89
C GLY A 679 -57.08 -13.22 -8.18
N VAL A 680 -56.44 -13.03 -9.36
CA VAL A 680 -57.04 -13.37 -10.66
C VAL A 680 -56.45 -14.68 -11.15
N VAL A 681 -57.33 -15.60 -11.61
CA VAL A 681 -56.93 -16.89 -12.16
C VAL A 681 -56.27 -16.69 -13.53
N VAL A 682 -55.12 -17.36 -13.77
CA VAL A 682 -54.37 -17.22 -15.00
C VAL A 682 -54.18 -18.58 -15.66
N LEU A 683 -54.52 -18.67 -16.93
CA LEU A 683 -54.30 -19.83 -17.80
C LEU A 683 -53.13 -19.61 -18.74
N GLN A 684 -52.17 -20.52 -18.73
CA GLN A 684 -50.99 -20.40 -19.58
C GLN A 684 -51.27 -20.92 -20.99
N LYS A 685 -50.91 -20.11 -22.02
CA LYS A 685 -50.95 -20.53 -23.44
C LYS A 685 -49.66 -21.35 -23.79
N PRO A 686 -49.77 -22.42 -24.59
CA PRO A 686 -51.00 -23.01 -25.14
C PRO A 686 -51.74 -23.82 -24.09
N TYR A 687 -53.08 -23.83 -24.19
CA TYR A 687 -54.00 -24.57 -23.29
C TYR A 687 -54.94 -25.46 -24.05
N ASP A 688 -55.38 -26.53 -23.46
CA ASP A 688 -56.43 -27.44 -23.94
C ASP A 688 -57.80 -27.15 -23.28
N ILE A 689 -58.80 -27.83 -23.78
CA ILE A 689 -60.17 -27.64 -23.31
C ILE A 689 -60.36 -28.05 -21.84
N GLU A 690 -59.59 -29.06 -21.37
CA GLU A 690 -59.65 -29.50 -19.98
C GLU A 690 -59.00 -28.52 -19.02
N GLY A 691 -57.86 -27.94 -19.44
CA GLY A 691 -57.17 -26.83 -18.75
C GLY A 691 -58.06 -25.60 -18.63
N LEU A 692 -58.74 -25.21 -19.74
CA LEU A 692 -59.69 -24.12 -19.75
C LEU A 692 -60.87 -24.40 -18.79
N ARG A 693 -61.47 -25.58 -18.84
CA ARG A 693 -62.57 -25.99 -17.96
C ARG A 693 -62.18 -25.88 -16.47
N ARG A 694 -61.04 -26.36 -16.09
CA ARG A 694 -60.57 -26.35 -14.71
C ARG A 694 -60.38 -24.91 -14.21
N ASN A 695 -59.72 -24.04 -14.98
CA ASN A 695 -59.45 -22.66 -14.59
C ASN A 695 -60.73 -21.78 -14.60
N ILE A 696 -61.67 -22.03 -15.47
CA ILE A 696 -63.00 -21.39 -15.41
C ILE A 696 -63.69 -21.71 -14.09
N ARG A 697 -63.69 -22.97 -13.62
CA ARG A 697 -64.30 -23.37 -12.35
C ARG A 697 -63.59 -22.60 -11.19
N GLU A 698 -62.31 -22.54 -11.17
CA GLU A 698 -61.55 -21.80 -10.15
C GLU A 698 -61.89 -20.30 -10.16
N ALA A 699 -62.04 -19.70 -11.36
CA ALA A 699 -62.43 -18.30 -11.49
C ALA A 699 -63.87 -18.04 -10.96
N ILE A 700 -64.82 -18.98 -11.20
CA ILE A 700 -66.15 -18.90 -10.69
C ILE A 700 -66.21 -19.02 -9.14
N GLU A 701 -65.45 -19.95 -8.58
CA GLU A 701 -65.32 -20.10 -7.12
C GLU A 701 -64.74 -18.83 -6.49
N GLY A 702 -63.66 -18.24 -7.11
CA GLY A 702 -63.04 -16.98 -6.68
C GLY A 702 -64.02 -15.78 -6.75
N ALA A 703 -64.87 -15.68 -7.79
CA ALA A 703 -65.87 -14.63 -7.92
C ALA A 703 -66.96 -14.75 -6.87
N ARG A 704 -67.45 -15.98 -6.60
CA ARG A 704 -68.44 -16.26 -5.54
C ARG A 704 -67.94 -15.86 -4.15
N ALA A 705 -66.67 -16.15 -3.85
CA ALA A 705 -66.04 -15.77 -2.58
C ALA A 705 -65.98 -14.25 -2.42
N ARG A 706 -65.58 -13.49 -3.51
CA ARG A 706 -65.57 -12.03 -3.52
C ARG A 706 -66.95 -11.41 -3.32
N ALA A 707 -67.93 -11.92 -4.03
CA ALA A 707 -69.34 -11.45 -3.92
C ALA A 707 -69.92 -11.66 -2.50
N ALA A 708 -69.56 -12.76 -1.84
CA ALA A 708 -69.93 -13.02 -0.44
C ALA A 708 -69.30 -12.03 0.56
N GLN A 709 -68.09 -11.54 0.29
CA GLN A 709 -67.42 -10.57 1.13
C GLN A 709 -67.88 -9.12 0.94
N THR A 710 -68.49 -8.79 -0.21
CA THR A 710 -69.06 -7.47 -0.53
C THR A 710 -70.56 -7.32 -0.23
N ALA A 711 -71.22 -8.38 0.12
CA ALA A 711 -72.63 -8.32 0.53
C ALA A 711 -72.80 -7.62 1.90
N PRO A 712 -73.59 -6.54 2.04
CA PRO A 712 -73.82 -5.87 3.32
C PRO A 712 -74.43 -6.85 4.31
N ALA A 713 -73.82 -6.97 5.50
CA ALA A 713 -74.35 -7.70 6.62
C ALA A 713 -75.77 -7.16 6.89
N LYS A 714 -76.80 -8.02 6.69
CA LYS A 714 -78.19 -7.74 7.08
C LYS A 714 -78.39 -7.84 8.59
#